data_7cc2ad5ed17c61ca30dd9e20b1f5b42b
#
_entry.id   7cc2ad5ed17c61ca30dd9e20b1f5b42b
#
_cell.length_a   1.000
_cell.length_b   1.000
_cell.length_c   1.000
_cell.angle_alpha   90.00
_cell.angle_beta   90.00
_cell.angle_gamma   90.00
#
_symmetry.space_group_name_H-M   'P 1'
#
loop_
_entity.id
_entity.type
_entity.pdbx_description
1 polymer ?
#
loop_
_entity_poly.entity_id
_entity_poly.type
_entity_poly.pdbx_seq_one_letter_code
_entity_poly.pdbx_strand_id
1 'polypeptide(L)'
;MSKGEINHVNSWDVNIEDTTPAMQQYLKIKKEHPGILLWYRMGDFFETFFEDAVIMAKELELTLTGRDSGAKLGRVPLAGIPVKAADAYLQKLVQKNYKVVICDQLEDPKFVKAGQVVKRGVTRVLTPGTLTESNLLKQNSNNYICAIYKDNKKDLFGFSYTDISTGEFKTTQAPLNLIMAELARLNPSEIVAPSLKQDIKPFQIVADEVVNLPEEITKKYNCSKIPPSVFEENFASNNLKTVFKTTSLESFGYSKYKLGFQAAGALLAYIWETSKDNMPKFDRIESYELSEYMILDASTRKNLELVETLREKNKYGSLLWAIDKTKTNMGARLLKNWICQPLKNVDDIMARQNSVSELVKKSDVRLNLSELLDKIYDIQRLATRMSNASASPKDFISLKLSLSILPEVLDATKNLDYDMFAKIRDYADEISDYVQMIENTIVDNPPILLKEGGIIKPQVSGELDYFRDLLTGGEEWLKSFEEKEKDRTGIKNLKIGYNKVFGYFIEVTNSNLNMIPDDYIRKQTLVNAERFITEELKKHEDDVLSAKFKSTELEYKLFTDFREYSKEYVSKIREIADAIATADVLTSLSTVAVENNYCCPVIDESNDFLVKNGRHAVLENILPLGEYVANDLEIKSNVTTGDDTQFMILTGPNMAGKSTYMRQNALIAILAQIGSWVPADSAKIGVVDKVFTRVGASDDLTLGQSTFMVEMIETSFILNSATEKSFILLDEIGRGTSTYDGVAIAWSVAEFIATKIKARCIFATHYHELNVMTKKYPQIKNYRITISENNGEIEFLRKVVSGGASRSYGIQVAKMAGLPNEVINRSQELMTKMQKDFSKNLASGKKMVHNEDGVPQLSLFGM
;
A
#
# COMPACT_ATOMS: atom_id res chain seq x y z
N MET A 1 9.20 -47.40 16.89
CA MET A 1 9.47 -45.98 17.23
C MET A 1 9.31 -45.80 18.73
N SER A 2 10.27 -45.20 19.37
CA SER A 2 10.21 -44.93 20.81
C SER A 2 9.04 -43.97 21.12
N LYS A 3 8.39 -44.11 22.26
CA LYS A 3 7.18 -43.32 22.69
C LYS A 3 7.48 -41.81 22.89
N GLY A 4 8.28 -41.17 22.06
CA GLY A 4 8.64 -39.76 22.20
C GLY A 4 9.13 -39.07 20.91
N GLU A 5 9.50 -39.80 19.92
CA GLU A 5 10.02 -39.22 18.66
C GLU A 5 8.89 -38.67 17.78
N ILE A 6 9.15 -37.48 17.19
CA ILE A 6 8.23 -36.83 16.24
C ILE A 6 8.52 -37.40 14.85
N ASN A 7 7.47 -37.89 14.20
CA ASN A 7 7.54 -38.45 12.85
C ASN A 7 7.36 -37.32 11.82
N HIS A 8 8.46 -36.90 11.18
CA HIS A 8 8.47 -35.88 10.14
C HIS A 8 8.06 -36.45 8.77
N VAL A 9 6.78 -36.76 8.64
CA VAL A 9 6.18 -37.20 7.38
C VAL A 9 5.42 -36.04 6.74
N ASN A 10 5.40 -35.95 5.41
CA ASN A 10 4.61 -34.94 4.71
C ASN A 10 3.13 -35.35 4.67
N SER A 11 2.22 -34.36 4.78
CA SER A 11 0.78 -34.58 4.74
C SER A 11 0.29 -35.29 3.45
N TRP A 12 1.03 -35.12 2.35
CA TRP A 12 0.75 -35.73 1.04
C TRP A 12 0.99 -37.20 1.00
N ASP A 13 1.96 -37.71 1.78
CA ASP A 13 2.36 -39.12 1.80
C ASP A 13 1.51 -39.95 2.78
N VAL A 14 0.61 -39.27 3.51
CA VAL A 14 -0.23 -39.92 4.53
C VAL A 14 -1.52 -40.47 3.93
N ASN A 15 -1.79 -41.75 4.19
CA ASN A 15 -3.12 -42.34 3.91
C ASN A 15 -4.11 -41.83 4.99
N ILE A 16 -5.17 -41.16 4.55
CA ILE A 16 -6.17 -40.51 5.43
C ILE A 16 -6.82 -41.54 6.36
N GLU A 17 -7.11 -42.77 5.88
CA GLU A 17 -7.78 -43.83 6.63
C GLU A 17 -6.97 -44.35 7.84
N ASP A 18 -5.66 -44.18 7.80
CA ASP A 18 -4.76 -44.61 8.87
C ASP A 18 -4.62 -43.63 10.04
N THR A 19 -5.43 -42.57 10.03
CA THR A 19 -5.35 -41.47 11.00
C THR A 19 -6.58 -41.33 11.88
N THR A 20 -6.48 -40.55 12.97
CA THR A 20 -7.63 -40.26 13.84
C THR A 20 -8.71 -39.45 13.10
N PRO A 21 -10.01 -39.53 13.48
CA PRO A 21 -11.10 -38.81 12.79
C PRO A 21 -10.87 -37.31 12.64
N ALA A 22 -10.29 -36.65 13.65
CA ALA A 22 -9.94 -35.23 13.59
C ALA A 22 -8.83 -34.95 12.56
N MET A 23 -7.84 -35.84 12.49
CA MET A 23 -6.74 -35.73 11.51
C MET A 23 -7.22 -36.08 10.10
N GLN A 24 -8.17 -36.96 9.93
CA GLN A 24 -8.82 -37.24 8.64
C GLN A 24 -9.49 -35.98 8.08
N GLN A 25 -10.19 -35.22 8.93
CA GLN A 25 -10.82 -33.94 8.55
C GLN A 25 -9.75 -32.91 8.16
N TYR A 26 -8.66 -32.79 8.93
CA TYR A 26 -7.52 -31.91 8.63
C TYR A 26 -6.90 -32.24 7.27
N LEU A 27 -6.54 -33.50 7.04
CA LEU A 27 -5.88 -33.96 5.83
C LEU A 27 -6.75 -33.79 4.57
N LYS A 28 -8.08 -33.97 4.67
CA LYS A 28 -9.00 -33.70 3.57
C LYS A 28 -8.91 -32.24 3.14
N ILE A 29 -9.01 -31.31 4.10
CA ILE A 29 -8.91 -29.87 3.84
C ILE A 29 -7.51 -29.51 3.31
N LYS A 30 -6.45 -30.05 3.91
CA LYS A 30 -5.06 -29.79 3.48
C LYS A 30 -4.83 -30.21 2.03
N LYS A 31 -5.33 -31.36 1.63
CA LYS A 31 -5.22 -31.86 0.25
C LYS A 31 -6.04 -31.06 -0.78
N GLU A 32 -7.02 -30.30 -0.34
CA GLU A 32 -7.73 -29.34 -1.19
C GLU A 32 -6.95 -28.01 -1.38
N HIS A 33 -5.99 -27.72 -0.49
CA HIS A 33 -5.23 -26.46 -0.50
C HIS A 33 -3.70 -26.72 -0.53
N PRO A 34 -3.17 -27.24 -1.64
CA PRO A 34 -1.74 -27.56 -1.76
C PRO A 34 -0.84 -26.32 -1.64
N GLY A 35 0.26 -26.45 -0.89
CA GLY A 35 1.25 -25.37 -0.73
C GLY A 35 0.82 -24.19 0.13
N ILE A 36 -0.36 -24.23 0.74
CA ILE A 36 -0.89 -23.18 1.60
C ILE A 36 -0.89 -23.65 3.06
N LEU A 37 -0.50 -22.80 4.00
CA LEU A 37 -0.51 -23.12 5.43
C LEU A 37 -1.95 -23.28 5.93
N LEU A 38 -2.25 -24.38 6.60
CA LEU A 38 -3.57 -24.63 7.16
C LEU A 38 -3.59 -24.37 8.68
N TRP A 39 -4.32 -23.34 9.08
CA TRP A 39 -4.65 -23.05 10.47
C TRP A 39 -5.97 -23.70 10.84
N TYR A 40 -5.90 -24.73 11.65
CA TYR A 40 -7.04 -25.56 12.00
C TYR A 40 -7.45 -25.34 13.46
N ARG A 41 -8.65 -24.83 13.70
CA ARG A 41 -9.09 -24.49 15.04
C ARG A 41 -9.36 -25.71 15.92
N MET A 42 -8.64 -25.76 17.04
CA MET A 42 -8.78 -26.77 18.09
C MET A 42 -8.98 -26.08 19.44
N GLY A 43 -10.27 -25.88 19.84
CA GLY A 43 -10.60 -25.11 21.04
C GLY A 43 -10.16 -23.64 20.93
N ASP A 44 -9.29 -23.20 21.85
CA ASP A 44 -8.78 -21.83 21.92
C ASP A 44 -7.49 -21.61 21.11
N PHE A 45 -7.07 -22.61 20.31
CA PHE A 45 -5.87 -22.54 19.50
C PHE A 45 -6.17 -22.76 18.01
N PHE A 46 -5.39 -22.11 17.14
CA PHE A 46 -5.16 -22.56 15.79
C PHE A 46 -3.94 -23.47 15.79
N GLU A 47 -4.12 -24.72 15.41
CA GLU A 47 -3.08 -25.73 15.32
C GLU A 47 -2.75 -26.06 13.87
N THR A 48 -1.48 -26.31 13.59
CA THR A 48 -1.00 -26.78 12.30
C THR A 48 -0.21 -28.06 12.49
N PHE A 49 -0.21 -28.91 11.47
CA PHE A 49 0.42 -30.22 11.55
C PHE A 49 1.37 -30.45 10.38
N PHE A 50 2.20 -31.48 10.46
CA PHE A 50 3.15 -31.93 9.43
C PHE A 50 4.13 -30.83 9.00
N GLU A 51 4.34 -30.67 7.68
CA GLU A 51 5.21 -29.63 7.10
C GLU A 51 4.81 -28.21 7.49
N ASP A 52 3.51 -27.93 7.61
CA ASP A 52 3.01 -26.61 8.01
C ASP A 52 3.46 -26.24 9.42
N ALA A 53 3.47 -27.21 10.33
CA ALA A 53 3.93 -27.01 11.71
C ALA A 53 5.43 -26.65 11.76
N VAL A 54 6.23 -27.30 10.92
CA VAL A 54 7.68 -27.04 10.83
C VAL A 54 7.93 -25.63 10.29
N ILE A 55 7.19 -25.24 9.22
CA ILE A 55 7.28 -23.89 8.65
C ILE A 55 6.86 -22.85 9.69
N MET A 56 5.72 -23.04 10.35
CA MET A 56 5.23 -22.11 11.36
C MET A 56 6.18 -21.96 12.54
N ALA A 57 6.72 -23.08 13.04
CA ALA A 57 7.65 -23.05 14.15
C ALA A 57 8.90 -22.23 13.80
N LYS A 58 9.42 -22.39 12.57
CA LYS A 58 10.59 -21.65 12.09
C LYS A 58 10.29 -20.16 11.84
N GLU A 59 9.19 -19.87 11.11
CA GLU A 59 8.92 -18.52 10.67
C GLU A 59 8.38 -17.59 11.78
N LEU A 60 7.72 -18.16 12.78
CA LEU A 60 7.10 -17.44 13.89
C LEU A 60 7.82 -17.65 15.23
N GLU A 61 8.94 -18.39 15.24
CA GLU A 61 9.72 -18.72 16.45
C GLU A 61 8.87 -19.44 17.52
N LEU A 62 8.00 -20.37 17.07
CA LEU A 62 7.15 -21.15 17.95
C LEU A 62 7.82 -22.47 18.35
N THR A 63 7.42 -23.00 19.51
CA THR A 63 7.85 -24.32 19.93
C THR A 63 7.21 -25.40 19.07
N LEU A 64 8.02 -26.20 18.37
CA LEU A 64 7.57 -27.39 17.65
C LEU A 64 7.34 -28.52 18.66
N THR A 65 6.11 -29.04 18.67
CA THR A 65 5.69 -30.15 19.52
C THR A 65 5.19 -31.29 18.66
N GLY A 66 4.70 -32.37 19.25
CA GLY A 66 4.12 -33.49 18.52
C GLY A 66 2.76 -33.90 19.07
N ARG A 67 1.83 -34.30 18.20
CA ARG A 67 0.51 -34.83 18.53
C ARG A 67 0.38 -36.26 18.02
N ASP A 68 -0.19 -37.13 18.85
CA ASP A 68 -0.52 -38.50 18.45
C ASP A 68 -1.66 -38.48 17.40
N SER A 69 -1.40 -39.11 16.26
CA SER A 69 -2.28 -39.08 15.08
C SER A 69 -2.78 -40.48 14.67
N GLY A 70 -2.55 -41.47 15.50
CA GLY A 70 -2.99 -42.85 15.32
C GLY A 70 -1.87 -43.88 15.39
N ALA A 71 -2.21 -45.13 15.58
CA ALA A 71 -1.24 -46.21 15.87
C ALA A 71 -0.20 -46.45 14.78
N LYS A 72 -0.53 -46.11 13.50
CA LYS A 72 0.39 -46.29 12.36
C LYS A 72 1.30 -45.09 12.16
N LEU A 73 0.81 -43.89 12.42
CA LEU A 73 1.58 -42.65 12.17
C LEU A 73 2.40 -42.20 13.37
N GLY A 74 1.95 -42.49 14.59
CA GLY A 74 2.58 -42.01 15.82
C GLY A 74 2.39 -40.51 16.03
N ARG A 75 3.43 -39.84 16.60
CA ARG A 75 3.40 -38.40 16.86
C ARG A 75 3.88 -37.65 15.63
N VAL A 76 2.98 -36.80 15.06
CA VAL A 76 3.32 -35.89 13.96
C VAL A 76 3.66 -34.50 14.48
N PRO A 77 4.45 -33.68 13.76
CA PRO A 77 4.78 -32.30 14.13
C PRO A 77 3.50 -31.49 14.36
N LEU A 78 3.52 -30.67 15.40
CA LEU A 78 2.45 -29.74 15.78
C LEU A 78 3.05 -28.40 16.18
N ALA A 79 2.49 -27.32 15.68
CA ALA A 79 2.68 -25.97 16.18
C ALA A 79 1.30 -25.31 16.34
N GLY A 80 1.14 -24.48 17.37
CA GLY A 80 -0.14 -23.85 17.65
C GLY A 80 0.01 -22.43 18.18
N ILE A 81 -0.99 -21.61 17.91
CA ILE A 81 -1.09 -20.22 18.37
C ILE A 81 -2.45 -19.98 19.02
N PRO A 82 -2.53 -19.18 20.10
CA PRO A 82 -3.80 -18.81 20.69
C PRO A 82 -4.66 -18.02 19.71
N VAL A 83 -5.95 -18.30 19.62
CA VAL A 83 -6.89 -17.57 18.74
C VAL A 83 -6.86 -16.05 19.00
N LYS A 84 -6.72 -15.63 20.27
CA LYS A 84 -6.63 -14.21 20.64
C LYS A 84 -5.40 -13.49 20.11
N ALA A 85 -4.34 -14.22 19.77
CA ALA A 85 -3.08 -13.69 19.24
C ALA A 85 -2.94 -13.90 17.72
N ALA A 86 -3.93 -14.50 17.07
CA ALA A 86 -3.89 -14.92 15.67
C ALA A 86 -3.45 -13.81 14.72
N ASP A 87 -4.02 -12.61 14.86
CA ASP A 87 -3.76 -11.47 13.96
C ASP A 87 -2.28 -11.07 13.91
N ALA A 88 -1.62 -11.03 15.07
CA ALA A 88 -0.19 -10.64 15.14
C ALA A 88 0.72 -11.66 14.42
N TYR A 89 0.37 -12.94 14.46
CA TYR A 89 1.09 -14.00 13.77
C TYR A 89 0.75 -14.04 12.28
N LEU A 90 -0.52 -13.80 11.91
CA LEU A 90 -0.95 -13.66 10.52
C LEU A 90 -0.18 -12.55 9.82
N GLN A 91 -0.04 -11.39 10.48
CA GLN A 91 0.71 -10.26 9.93
C GLN A 91 2.14 -10.65 9.56
N LYS A 92 2.84 -11.38 10.44
CA LYS A 92 4.21 -11.85 10.18
C LYS A 92 4.30 -12.80 8.99
N LEU A 93 3.34 -13.74 8.86
CA LEU A 93 3.32 -14.70 7.76
C LEU A 93 3.02 -14.03 6.42
N VAL A 94 2.03 -13.15 6.40
CA VAL A 94 1.64 -12.44 5.18
C VAL A 94 2.75 -11.50 4.71
N GLN A 95 3.46 -10.81 5.62
CA GLN A 95 4.63 -9.99 5.27
C GLN A 95 5.77 -10.80 4.63
N LYS A 96 5.83 -12.11 4.93
CA LYS A 96 6.76 -13.06 4.30
C LYS A 96 6.16 -13.77 3.08
N ASN A 97 5.04 -13.27 2.54
CA ASN A 97 4.32 -13.79 1.39
C ASN A 97 3.70 -15.20 1.57
N TYR A 98 3.51 -15.67 2.79
CA TYR A 98 2.77 -16.91 3.02
C TYR A 98 1.27 -16.69 2.85
N LYS A 99 0.60 -17.71 2.30
CA LYS A 99 -0.85 -17.81 2.25
C LYS A 99 -1.34 -18.71 3.38
N VAL A 100 -2.49 -18.38 3.99
CA VAL A 100 -3.01 -19.11 5.15
C VAL A 100 -4.49 -19.42 4.95
N VAL A 101 -4.85 -20.69 5.01
CA VAL A 101 -6.23 -21.16 5.09
C VAL A 101 -6.67 -21.17 6.55
N ILE A 102 -7.72 -20.45 6.87
CA ILE A 102 -8.34 -20.47 8.19
C ILE A 102 -9.50 -21.45 8.18
N CYS A 103 -9.40 -22.49 8.99
CA CYS A 103 -10.44 -23.48 9.22
C CYS A 103 -10.99 -23.35 10.62
N ASP A 104 -12.24 -22.90 10.74
CA ASP A 104 -12.92 -22.70 12.03
C ASP A 104 -13.99 -23.77 12.29
N GLN A 105 -14.48 -23.80 13.52
CA GLN A 105 -15.57 -24.65 13.96
C GLN A 105 -16.89 -24.08 13.41
N LEU A 106 -17.65 -24.91 12.69
CA LEU A 106 -18.94 -24.53 12.12
C LEU A 106 -20.12 -24.80 13.06
N GLU A 107 -19.88 -25.46 14.20
CA GLU A 107 -20.86 -25.79 15.21
C GLU A 107 -20.26 -25.60 16.61
N ASP A 108 -21.10 -25.27 17.59
CA ASP A 108 -20.66 -25.15 18.99
C ASP A 108 -20.36 -26.54 19.56
N PRO A 109 -19.14 -26.78 20.09
CA PRO A 109 -18.75 -28.05 20.71
C PRO A 109 -19.71 -28.54 21.81
N LYS A 110 -20.44 -27.62 22.46
CA LYS A 110 -21.39 -27.95 23.53
C LYS A 110 -22.61 -28.76 23.04
N PHE A 111 -22.94 -28.64 21.74
CA PHE A 111 -24.10 -29.34 21.16
C PHE A 111 -23.71 -30.62 20.41
N VAL A 112 -22.42 -30.95 20.35
CA VAL A 112 -21.92 -32.14 19.64
C VAL A 112 -22.01 -33.35 20.58
N LYS A 113 -22.61 -34.46 20.11
CA LYS A 113 -22.76 -35.69 20.89
C LYS A 113 -21.41 -36.29 21.25
N ALA A 114 -21.30 -36.85 22.44
CA ALA A 114 -20.07 -37.48 22.91
C ALA A 114 -19.60 -38.55 21.91
N GLY A 115 -18.33 -38.48 21.48
CA GLY A 115 -17.71 -39.36 20.48
C GLY A 115 -17.78 -38.89 19.02
N GLN A 116 -18.48 -37.79 18.76
CA GLN A 116 -18.46 -37.16 17.42
C GLN A 116 -17.41 -36.03 17.35
N VAL A 117 -16.82 -35.86 16.15
CA VAL A 117 -15.88 -34.77 15.90
C VAL A 117 -16.63 -33.51 15.49
N VAL A 118 -16.34 -32.37 16.15
CA VAL A 118 -16.88 -31.05 15.80
C VAL A 118 -16.61 -30.78 14.30
N LYS A 119 -17.66 -30.42 13.58
CA LYS A 119 -17.55 -30.07 12.14
C LYS A 119 -16.78 -28.77 11.98
N ARG A 120 -15.79 -28.79 11.10
CA ARG A 120 -14.96 -27.64 10.75
C ARG A 120 -14.96 -27.42 9.26
N GLY A 121 -14.80 -26.19 8.84
CA GLY A 121 -14.73 -25.81 7.43
C GLY A 121 -13.83 -24.63 7.21
N VAL A 122 -13.41 -24.45 5.97
CA VAL A 122 -12.63 -23.29 5.55
C VAL A 122 -13.55 -22.08 5.54
N THR A 123 -13.25 -21.12 6.42
CA THR A 123 -14.00 -19.86 6.51
C THR A 123 -13.35 -18.77 5.67
N ARG A 124 -12.03 -18.84 5.43
CA ARG A 124 -11.30 -17.85 4.68
C ARG A 124 -9.94 -18.37 4.22
N VAL A 125 -9.47 -17.87 3.06
CA VAL A 125 -8.10 -18.01 2.60
C VAL A 125 -7.45 -16.62 2.59
N LEU A 126 -6.51 -16.40 3.48
CA LEU A 126 -5.76 -15.13 3.56
C LEU A 126 -4.56 -15.18 2.63
N THR A 127 -4.45 -14.17 1.78
CA THR A 127 -3.31 -13.96 0.89
C THR A 127 -2.80 -12.52 1.05
N PRO A 128 -1.57 -12.21 0.61
CA PRO A 128 -1.04 -10.85 0.72
C PRO A 128 -1.94 -9.76 0.12
N GLY A 129 -2.65 -10.08 -0.97
CA GLY A 129 -3.53 -9.14 -1.67
C GLY A 129 -4.97 -9.06 -1.14
N THR A 130 -5.41 -10.02 -0.30
CA THR A 130 -6.82 -10.12 0.14
C THR A 130 -7.03 -9.70 1.60
N LEU A 131 -6.10 -8.96 2.19
CA LEU A 131 -6.22 -8.43 3.54
C LEU A 131 -7.25 -7.31 3.63
N THR A 132 -8.09 -7.36 4.66
CA THR A 132 -9.12 -6.34 4.94
C THR A 132 -9.04 -5.79 6.37
N GLU A 133 -8.36 -6.48 7.27
CA GLU A 133 -8.20 -6.09 8.66
C GLU A 133 -7.29 -4.87 8.80
N SER A 134 -7.77 -3.84 9.48
CA SER A 134 -7.05 -2.57 9.66
C SER A 134 -5.73 -2.71 10.43
N ASN A 135 -5.63 -3.68 11.33
CA ASN A 135 -4.41 -3.99 12.08
C ASN A 135 -3.34 -4.72 11.24
N LEU A 136 -3.73 -5.34 10.13
CA LEU A 136 -2.82 -6.01 9.19
C LEU A 136 -2.34 -5.08 8.07
N LEU A 137 -3.04 -3.97 7.84
CA LEU A 137 -2.79 -3.03 6.75
C LEU A 137 -2.01 -1.79 7.24
N LYS A 138 -1.12 -1.29 6.39
CA LYS A 138 -0.53 0.04 6.61
C LYS A 138 -1.61 1.10 6.38
N GLN A 139 -1.75 2.04 7.32
CA GLN A 139 -2.82 3.04 7.27
C GLN A 139 -2.68 3.99 6.08
N ASN A 140 -1.46 4.46 5.81
CA ASN A 140 -1.17 5.47 4.78
C ASN A 140 -0.81 4.87 3.42
N SER A 141 -1.15 3.60 3.15
CA SER A 141 -0.89 2.96 1.87
C SER A 141 -2.01 2.01 1.48
N ASN A 142 -2.21 1.88 0.17
CA ASN A 142 -3.11 0.89 -0.41
C ASN A 142 -2.48 -0.51 -0.36
N ASN A 143 -3.33 -1.53 -0.39
CA ASN A 143 -2.96 -2.93 -0.54
C ASN A 143 -3.54 -3.48 -1.83
N TYR A 144 -2.81 -3.28 -2.92
CA TYR A 144 -3.30 -3.66 -4.24
C TYR A 144 -3.11 -5.15 -4.53
N ILE A 145 -4.14 -5.75 -5.10
CA ILE A 145 -4.10 -7.01 -5.82
C ILE A 145 -4.45 -6.76 -7.28
N CYS A 146 -3.70 -7.37 -8.20
CA CYS A 146 -3.86 -7.18 -9.63
C CYS A 146 -4.17 -8.49 -10.33
N ALA A 147 -4.80 -8.41 -11.52
CA ALA A 147 -4.85 -9.53 -12.46
C ALA A 147 -4.30 -9.11 -13.82
N ILE A 148 -3.58 -10.01 -14.47
CA ILE A 148 -2.97 -9.80 -15.78
C ILE A 148 -3.37 -10.92 -16.71
N TYR A 149 -3.83 -10.54 -17.92
CA TYR A 149 -4.19 -11.47 -18.97
C TYR A 149 -3.58 -11.06 -20.32
N LYS A 150 -2.81 -11.94 -20.95
CA LYS A 150 -2.13 -11.68 -22.21
C LYS A 150 -2.99 -12.09 -23.39
N ASP A 151 -3.10 -11.25 -24.43
CA ASP A 151 -3.61 -11.66 -25.72
C ASP A 151 -2.56 -12.54 -26.44
N ASN A 152 -2.97 -13.73 -26.87
CA ASN A 152 -2.07 -14.67 -27.57
C ASN A 152 -1.67 -14.21 -28.99
N LYS A 153 -2.38 -13.21 -29.56
CA LYS A 153 -2.19 -12.75 -30.95
C LYS A 153 -1.54 -11.37 -31.07
N LYS A 154 -1.62 -10.58 -30.01
CA LYS A 154 -1.13 -9.18 -29.98
C LYS A 154 -0.24 -8.99 -28.78
N ASP A 155 0.71 -8.07 -28.86
CA ASP A 155 1.47 -7.63 -27.67
C ASP A 155 0.62 -6.66 -26.85
N LEU A 156 -0.52 -7.16 -26.37
CA LEU A 156 -1.49 -6.42 -25.60
C LEU A 156 -1.88 -7.22 -24.36
N PHE A 157 -1.92 -6.55 -23.22
CA PHE A 157 -2.23 -7.15 -21.93
C PHE A 157 -3.47 -6.47 -21.34
N GLY A 158 -4.44 -7.26 -20.91
CA GLY A 158 -5.49 -6.83 -20.02
C GLY A 158 -4.95 -6.75 -18.59
N PHE A 159 -5.26 -5.65 -17.92
CA PHE A 159 -4.82 -5.39 -16.57
C PHE A 159 -5.96 -4.88 -15.72
N SER A 160 -6.12 -5.44 -14.54
CA SER A 160 -7.09 -4.94 -13.57
C SER A 160 -6.50 -4.99 -12.17
N TYR A 161 -6.87 -4.05 -11.32
CA TYR A 161 -6.45 -4.02 -9.93
C TYR A 161 -7.55 -3.55 -9.00
N THR A 162 -7.44 -3.96 -7.75
CA THR A 162 -8.30 -3.49 -6.67
C THR A 162 -7.55 -3.37 -5.36
N ASP A 163 -8.00 -2.47 -4.51
CA ASP A 163 -7.72 -2.47 -3.08
C ASP A 163 -9.01 -2.85 -2.35
N ILE A 164 -9.05 -4.08 -1.84
CA ILE A 164 -10.24 -4.62 -1.16
C ILE A 164 -10.61 -3.79 0.08
N SER A 165 -9.63 -3.16 0.71
CA SER A 165 -9.84 -2.38 1.94
C SER A 165 -10.50 -1.02 1.70
N THR A 166 -10.38 -0.46 0.49
CA THR A 166 -10.96 0.82 0.09
C THR A 166 -12.13 0.68 -0.88
N GLY A 167 -12.24 -0.48 -1.55
CA GLY A 167 -13.22 -0.75 -2.59
C GLY A 167 -12.87 -0.15 -3.95
N GLU A 168 -11.65 0.37 -4.14
CA GLU A 168 -11.16 0.81 -5.45
C GLU A 168 -11.05 -0.40 -6.39
N PHE A 169 -11.63 -0.29 -7.62
CA PHE A 169 -11.55 -1.32 -8.63
C PHE A 169 -11.43 -0.70 -10.02
N LYS A 170 -10.26 -0.92 -10.65
CA LYS A 170 -9.96 -0.31 -11.95
C LYS A 170 -9.45 -1.32 -12.95
N THR A 171 -9.67 -1.01 -14.23
CA THR A 171 -9.26 -1.87 -15.35
C THR A 171 -8.77 -1.05 -16.54
N THR A 172 -7.81 -1.64 -17.27
CA THR A 172 -7.25 -1.09 -18.50
C THR A 172 -6.71 -2.19 -19.40
N GLN A 173 -6.23 -1.84 -20.59
CA GLN A 173 -5.43 -2.71 -21.42
C GLN A 173 -4.35 -1.89 -22.12
N ALA A 174 -3.13 -2.44 -22.17
CA ALA A 174 -1.99 -1.74 -22.71
C ALA A 174 -0.87 -2.71 -23.16
N PRO A 175 0.12 -2.27 -23.95
CA PRO A 175 1.36 -3.00 -24.20
C PRO A 175 2.13 -3.26 -22.90
N LEU A 176 3.02 -4.28 -22.93
CA LEU A 176 3.78 -4.74 -21.77
C LEU A 176 4.55 -3.61 -21.07
N ASN A 177 5.20 -2.73 -21.80
CA ASN A 177 5.99 -1.63 -21.23
C ASN A 177 5.17 -0.68 -20.35
N LEU A 178 3.93 -0.39 -20.74
CA LEU A 178 3.02 0.44 -19.93
C LEU A 178 2.47 -0.33 -18.72
N ILE A 179 2.19 -1.64 -18.88
CA ILE A 179 1.80 -2.50 -17.75
C ILE A 179 2.93 -2.60 -16.73
N MET A 180 4.19 -2.71 -17.17
CA MET A 180 5.35 -2.71 -16.26
C MET A 180 5.49 -1.40 -15.47
N ALA A 181 5.24 -0.26 -16.12
CA ALA A 181 5.21 1.05 -15.44
C ALA A 181 4.08 1.12 -14.40
N GLU A 182 2.91 0.57 -14.74
CA GLU A 182 1.74 0.54 -13.86
C GLU A 182 1.94 -0.42 -12.67
N LEU A 183 2.52 -1.60 -12.90
CA LEU A 183 2.94 -2.51 -11.83
C LEU A 183 3.94 -1.86 -10.86
N ALA A 184 4.90 -1.12 -11.40
CA ALA A 184 5.87 -0.38 -10.58
C ALA A 184 5.19 0.74 -9.77
N ARG A 185 4.13 1.37 -10.29
CA ARG A 185 3.33 2.37 -9.59
C ARG A 185 2.55 1.78 -8.43
N LEU A 186 1.80 0.72 -8.70
CA LEU A 186 0.93 0.07 -7.73
C LEU A 186 1.71 -0.71 -6.67
N ASN A 187 2.85 -1.28 -7.08
CA ASN A 187 3.63 -2.22 -6.29
C ASN A 187 2.72 -3.25 -5.60
N PRO A 188 1.97 -4.07 -6.38
CA PRO A 188 0.94 -4.93 -5.85
C PRO A 188 1.50 -5.98 -4.91
N SER A 189 0.76 -6.29 -3.85
CA SER A 189 1.09 -7.36 -2.91
C SER A 189 0.92 -8.73 -3.53
N GLU A 190 0.09 -8.83 -4.58
CA GLU A 190 -0.19 -10.08 -5.27
C GLU A 190 -0.68 -9.82 -6.70
N ILE A 191 -0.25 -10.70 -7.63
CA ILE A 191 -0.71 -10.70 -9.02
C ILE A 191 -1.40 -12.02 -9.32
N VAL A 192 -2.61 -11.97 -9.85
CA VAL A 192 -3.37 -13.14 -10.31
C VAL A 192 -3.16 -13.32 -11.80
N ALA A 193 -2.81 -14.53 -12.23
CA ALA A 193 -2.51 -14.83 -13.62
C ALA A 193 -2.99 -16.23 -14.02
N PRO A 194 -3.19 -16.49 -15.34
CA PRO A 194 -3.58 -17.82 -15.82
C PRO A 194 -2.44 -18.82 -15.64
N SER A 195 -2.78 -20.03 -15.19
CA SER A 195 -1.86 -21.16 -15.16
C SER A 195 -1.55 -21.67 -16.57
N LEU A 196 -0.38 -22.27 -16.76
CA LEU A 196 -0.05 -22.98 -18.00
C LEU A 196 -0.70 -24.39 -18.09
N LYS A 197 -1.08 -24.98 -16.95
CA LYS A 197 -1.76 -26.28 -16.91
C LYS A 197 -3.27 -26.11 -17.03
N GLN A 198 -3.90 -26.90 -17.90
CA GLN A 198 -5.34 -26.88 -18.12
C GLN A 198 -6.14 -27.67 -17.07
N ASP A 199 -5.53 -28.64 -16.38
CA ASP A 199 -6.19 -29.58 -15.46
C ASP A 199 -6.29 -29.12 -14.01
N ILE A 200 -6.14 -27.83 -13.73
CA ILE A 200 -6.35 -27.29 -12.39
C ILE A 200 -7.85 -27.21 -12.14
N LYS A 201 -8.32 -27.82 -11.03
CA LYS A 201 -9.72 -27.69 -10.62
C LYS A 201 -10.08 -26.21 -10.51
N PRO A 202 -11.30 -25.80 -10.91
CA PRO A 202 -11.73 -24.41 -10.66
C PRO A 202 -11.42 -24.04 -9.22
N PHE A 203 -10.73 -22.93 -9.03
CA PHE A 203 -10.40 -22.35 -7.72
C PHE A 203 -9.33 -23.08 -6.86
N GLN A 204 -8.54 -23.97 -7.44
CA GLN A 204 -7.39 -24.52 -6.74
C GLN A 204 -6.21 -23.52 -6.80
N ILE A 205 -5.87 -22.91 -5.68
CA ILE A 205 -4.67 -22.06 -5.55
C ILE A 205 -3.47 -22.99 -5.40
N VAL A 206 -2.59 -23.03 -6.40
CA VAL A 206 -1.39 -23.88 -6.41
C VAL A 206 -0.14 -23.01 -6.26
N ALA A 207 0.75 -23.36 -5.35
CA ALA A 207 1.92 -22.53 -5.00
C ALA A 207 3.09 -22.62 -6.00
N ASP A 208 3.28 -23.73 -6.73
CA ASP A 208 4.56 -24.04 -7.37
C ASP A 208 4.56 -24.23 -8.90
N GLU A 209 3.73 -23.52 -9.68
CA GLU A 209 3.68 -23.72 -11.12
C GLU A 209 3.98 -22.49 -11.96
N VAL A 210 4.49 -22.70 -13.18
CA VAL A 210 4.85 -21.64 -14.14
C VAL A 210 3.60 -20.93 -14.64
N VAL A 211 3.63 -19.60 -14.62
CA VAL A 211 2.55 -18.69 -15.03
C VAL A 211 2.77 -18.25 -16.47
N ASN A 212 1.69 -18.02 -17.22
CA ASN A 212 1.79 -17.47 -18.59
C ASN A 212 2.00 -15.93 -18.55
N LEU A 213 3.09 -15.50 -17.93
CA LEU A 213 3.53 -14.11 -17.88
C LEU A 213 5.03 -14.01 -18.18
N PRO A 214 5.50 -12.83 -18.64
CA PRO A 214 6.92 -12.56 -18.82
C PRO A 214 7.71 -12.79 -17.53
N GLU A 215 8.93 -13.33 -17.65
CA GLU A 215 9.82 -13.58 -16.50
C GLU A 215 10.11 -12.36 -15.66
N GLU A 216 10.14 -11.16 -16.26
CA GLU A 216 10.33 -9.88 -15.59
C GLU A 216 9.25 -9.59 -14.53
N ILE A 217 8.03 -10.09 -14.75
CA ILE A 217 6.93 -9.98 -13.77
C ILE A 217 7.06 -11.08 -12.72
N THR A 218 7.24 -12.32 -13.14
CA THR A 218 7.19 -13.48 -12.23
C THR A 218 8.37 -13.54 -11.26
N LYS A 219 9.54 -13.00 -11.65
CA LYS A 219 10.71 -12.90 -10.76
C LYS A 219 10.59 -11.79 -9.70
N LYS A 220 9.80 -10.75 -9.99
CA LYS A 220 9.73 -9.55 -9.16
C LYS A 220 8.52 -9.52 -8.24
N TYR A 221 7.40 -10.10 -8.66
CA TYR A 221 6.13 -10.02 -7.95
C TYR A 221 5.62 -11.39 -7.52
N ASN A 222 4.87 -11.41 -6.41
CA ASN A 222 4.20 -12.62 -5.95
C ASN A 222 3.02 -12.94 -6.86
N CYS A 223 3.11 -14.05 -7.62
CA CYS A 223 2.10 -14.43 -8.60
C CYS A 223 1.26 -15.62 -8.10
N SER A 224 -0.05 -15.45 -8.11
CA SER A 224 -1.05 -16.47 -7.82
C SER A 224 -1.70 -16.96 -9.10
N LYS A 225 -1.94 -18.25 -9.18
CA LYS A 225 -2.38 -18.92 -10.40
C LYS A 225 -3.83 -19.36 -10.27
N ILE A 226 -4.58 -19.14 -11.34
CA ILE A 226 -5.94 -19.64 -11.46
C ILE A 226 -6.15 -20.29 -12.85
N PRO A 227 -7.17 -21.14 -13.04
CA PRO A 227 -7.42 -21.76 -14.32
C PRO A 227 -7.59 -20.74 -15.45
N PRO A 228 -7.04 -21.00 -16.65
CA PRO A 228 -7.19 -20.09 -17.80
C PRO A 228 -8.65 -19.84 -18.18
N SER A 229 -9.54 -20.83 -17.99
CA SER A 229 -10.98 -20.71 -18.28
C SER A 229 -11.68 -19.56 -17.54
N VAL A 230 -11.14 -19.13 -16.40
CA VAL A 230 -11.68 -18.00 -15.60
C VAL A 230 -11.46 -16.66 -16.30
N PHE A 231 -10.44 -16.57 -17.18
CA PHE A 231 -10.16 -15.38 -18.00
C PHE A 231 -10.94 -15.36 -19.31
N GLU A 232 -11.67 -16.41 -19.67
CA GLU A 232 -12.47 -16.42 -20.89
C GLU A 232 -13.56 -15.35 -20.87
N GLU A 233 -13.80 -14.73 -22.02
CA GLU A 233 -14.70 -13.58 -22.18
C GLU A 233 -16.09 -13.81 -21.57
N ASN A 234 -16.69 -14.97 -21.84
CA ASN A 234 -18.02 -15.31 -21.35
C ASN A 234 -18.06 -15.46 -19.82
N PHE A 235 -17.08 -16.14 -19.25
CA PHE A 235 -17.00 -16.36 -17.80
C PHE A 235 -16.75 -15.02 -17.07
N ALA A 236 -15.73 -14.28 -17.50
CA ALA A 236 -15.35 -13.03 -16.89
C ALA A 236 -16.47 -11.97 -16.96
N SER A 237 -17.12 -11.83 -18.13
CA SER A 237 -18.20 -10.87 -18.29
C SER A 237 -19.46 -11.22 -17.48
N ASN A 238 -19.81 -12.52 -17.38
CA ASN A 238 -20.94 -12.95 -16.55
C ASN A 238 -20.68 -12.71 -15.06
N ASN A 239 -19.46 -12.94 -14.61
CA ASN A 239 -19.03 -12.66 -13.23
C ASN A 239 -19.22 -11.16 -12.89
N LEU A 240 -18.73 -10.29 -13.77
CA LEU A 240 -18.86 -8.84 -13.60
C LEU A 240 -20.33 -8.39 -13.61
N LYS A 241 -21.13 -8.89 -14.56
CA LYS A 241 -22.57 -8.58 -14.62
C LYS A 241 -23.31 -8.99 -13.35
N THR A 242 -22.96 -10.14 -12.79
CA THR A 242 -23.56 -10.65 -11.55
C THR A 242 -23.20 -9.74 -10.35
N VAL A 243 -21.90 -9.41 -10.20
CA VAL A 243 -21.43 -8.57 -9.08
C VAL A 243 -21.99 -7.16 -9.16
N PHE A 244 -21.96 -6.53 -10.33
CA PHE A 244 -22.45 -5.15 -10.52
C PHE A 244 -23.97 -5.07 -10.81
N LYS A 245 -24.68 -6.21 -10.79
CA LYS A 245 -26.14 -6.29 -11.03
C LYS A 245 -26.57 -5.56 -12.30
N THR A 246 -25.79 -5.72 -13.38
CA THR A 246 -26.02 -5.08 -14.66
C THR A 246 -26.26 -6.10 -15.78
N THR A 247 -27.00 -5.71 -16.79
CA THR A 247 -27.20 -6.53 -18.00
C THR A 247 -26.13 -6.25 -19.05
N SER A 248 -25.47 -5.08 -19.01
CA SER A 248 -24.46 -4.67 -19.95
C SER A 248 -23.26 -4.05 -19.25
N LEU A 249 -22.06 -4.26 -19.77
CA LEU A 249 -20.81 -3.66 -19.28
C LEU A 249 -20.36 -2.46 -20.13
N GLU A 250 -21.13 -2.07 -21.14
CA GLU A 250 -20.75 -0.99 -22.08
C GLU A 250 -20.62 0.37 -21.40
N SER A 251 -21.45 0.65 -20.40
CA SER A 251 -21.36 1.89 -19.59
C SER A 251 -20.05 2.02 -18.81
N PHE A 252 -19.35 0.91 -18.60
CA PHE A 252 -18.04 0.88 -17.96
C PHE A 252 -16.87 0.89 -18.95
N GLY A 253 -17.13 0.92 -20.29
CA GLY A 253 -16.12 0.95 -21.34
C GLY A 253 -15.67 -0.43 -21.85
N TYR A 254 -16.53 -1.45 -21.74
CA TYR A 254 -16.20 -2.84 -22.10
C TYR A 254 -15.65 -2.99 -23.53
N SER A 255 -16.29 -2.39 -24.52
CA SER A 255 -15.89 -2.49 -25.93
C SER A 255 -14.47 -2.00 -26.16
N LYS A 256 -14.01 -0.98 -25.42
CA LYS A 256 -12.65 -0.41 -25.54
C LYS A 256 -11.61 -1.25 -24.81
N TYR A 257 -11.96 -1.88 -23.68
CA TYR A 257 -11.01 -2.53 -22.77
C TYR A 257 -11.31 -4.02 -22.52
N LYS A 258 -11.68 -4.77 -23.55
CA LYS A 258 -12.12 -6.19 -23.44
C LYS A 258 -11.17 -7.08 -22.63
N LEU A 259 -9.86 -7.01 -22.92
CA LEU A 259 -8.86 -7.80 -22.18
C LEU A 259 -8.76 -7.37 -20.71
N GLY A 260 -8.90 -6.07 -20.44
CA GLY A 260 -8.96 -5.55 -19.08
C GLY A 260 -10.14 -6.13 -18.30
N PHE A 261 -11.32 -6.18 -18.92
CA PHE A 261 -12.51 -6.78 -18.29
C PHE A 261 -12.38 -8.30 -18.10
N GLN A 262 -11.65 -9.01 -18.96
CA GLN A 262 -11.33 -10.41 -18.74
C GLN A 262 -10.44 -10.59 -17.50
N ALA A 263 -9.42 -9.74 -17.35
CA ALA A 263 -8.60 -9.71 -16.15
C ALA A 263 -9.41 -9.33 -14.89
N ALA A 264 -10.33 -8.36 -15.00
CA ALA A 264 -11.20 -7.95 -13.91
C ALA A 264 -12.15 -9.05 -13.43
N GLY A 265 -12.78 -9.78 -14.37
CA GLY A 265 -13.65 -10.90 -14.03
C GLY A 265 -12.90 -12.06 -13.37
N ALA A 266 -11.68 -12.32 -13.80
CA ALA A 266 -10.78 -13.29 -13.18
C ALA A 266 -10.33 -12.85 -11.77
N LEU A 267 -10.03 -11.56 -11.57
CA LEU A 267 -9.70 -11.00 -10.27
C LEU A 267 -10.86 -11.16 -9.27
N LEU A 268 -12.08 -10.87 -9.70
CA LEU A 268 -13.27 -11.10 -8.87
C LEU A 268 -13.48 -12.57 -8.51
N ALA A 269 -13.25 -13.48 -9.45
CA ALA A 269 -13.34 -14.92 -9.18
C ALA A 269 -12.32 -15.37 -8.12
N TYR A 270 -11.10 -14.85 -8.20
CA TYR A 270 -10.06 -15.10 -7.19
C TYR A 270 -10.44 -14.54 -5.81
N ILE A 271 -10.94 -13.32 -5.76
CA ILE A 271 -11.39 -12.69 -4.50
C ILE A 271 -12.56 -13.49 -3.91
N TRP A 272 -13.50 -13.94 -4.73
CA TRP A 272 -14.61 -14.78 -4.26
C TRP A 272 -14.10 -16.06 -3.60
N GLU A 273 -13.21 -16.79 -4.29
CA GLU A 273 -12.68 -18.05 -3.77
C GLU A 273 -11.91 -17.87 -2.44
N THR A 274 -11.17 -16.77 -2.32
CA THR A 274 -10.41 -16.47 -1.10
C THR A 274 -11.26 -15.95 0.05
N SER A 275 -12.33 -15.21 -0.25
CA SER A 275 -13.21 -14.59 0.76
C SER A 275 -14.36 -15.51 1.21
N LYS A 276 -14.68 -16.56 0.45
CA LYS A 276 -15.81 -17.46 0.71
C LYS A 276 -17.11 -16.68 0.94
N ASP A 277 -17.72 -16.85 2.12
CA ASP A 277 -19.00 -16.20 2.45
C ASP A 277 -18.92 -14.67 2.68
N ASN A 278 -17.69 -14.12 2.73
CA ASN A 278 -17.43 -12.69 3.01
C ASN A 278 -16.96 -11.92 1.77
N MET A 279 -17.57 -12.18 0.60
CA MET A 279 -17.23 -11.49 -0.64
C MET A 279 -17.31 -9.97 -0.50
N PRO A 280 -16.21 -9.22 -0.77
CA PRO A 280 -16.24 -7.77 -0.79
C PRO A 280 -17.23 -7.24 -1.83
N LYS A 281 -17.99 -6.22 -1.48
CA LYS A 281 -18.87 -5.53 -2.42
C LYS A 281 -18.12 -4.40 -3.10
N PHE A 282 -18.17 -4.41 -4.42
CA PHE A 282 -17.68 -3.34 -5.26
C PHE A 282 -18.89 -2.63 -5.87
N ASP A 283 -18.92 -1.29 -5.81
CA ASP A 283 -20.05 -0.53 -6.32
C ASP A 283 -19.89 -0.25 -7.82
N ARG A 284 -18.62 -0.07 -8.26
CA ARG A 284 -18.29 0.24 -9.65
C ARG A 284 -16.93 -0.33 -10.04
N ILE A 285 -16.75 -0.51 -11.34
CA ILE A 285 -15.45 -0.70 -11.97
C ILE A 285 -15.17 0.50 -12.87
N GLU A 286 -13.99 1.08 -12.75
CA GLU A 286 -13.55 2.21 -13.58
C GLU A 286 -12.56 1.71 -14.64
N SER A 287 -12.86 1.99 -15.91
CA SER A 287 -11.86 1.87 -16.96
C SER A 287 -11.07 3.17 -17.09
N TYR A 288 -9.75 3.06 -17.26
CA TYR A 288 -8.86 4.21 -17.37
C TYR A 288 -7.82 4.02 -18.46
N GLU A 289 -7.29 5.13 -18.96
CA GLU A 289 -6.26 5.15 -19.98
C GLU A 289 -4.93 5.62 -19.40
N LEU A 290 -3.90 4.78 -19.56
CA LEU A 290 -2.56 5.11 -19.03
C LEU A 290 -1.94 6.34 -19.72
N SER A 291 -2.38 6.64 -20.93
CA SER A 291 -1.91 7.80 -21.69
C SER A 291 -2.40 9.16 -21.17
N GLU A 292 -3.38 9.19 -20.25
CA GLU A 292 -3.90 10.42 -19.65
C GLU A 292 -2.96 10.99 -18.58
N TYR A 293 -1.99 10.20 -18.11
CA TYR A 293 -1.06 10.58 -17.07
C TYR A 293 0.37 10.67 -17.60
N MET A 294 1.22 11.48 -16.93
CA MET A 294 2.65 11.47 -17.14
C MET A 294 3.22 10.09 -16.81
N ILE A 295 3.94 9.50 -17.76
CA ILE A 295 4.55 8.19 -17.54
C ILE A 295 5.85 8.36 -16.79
N LEU A 296 5.94 7.68 -15.65
CA LEU A 296 7.12 7.53 -14.82
C LEU A 296 7.45 6.05 -14.73
N ASP A 297 8.56 5.61 -15.34
CA ASP A 297 9.00 4.23 -15.26
C ASP A 297 9.51 3.86 -13.85
N ALA A 298 9.81 2.59 -13.63
CA ALA A 298 10.28 2.09 -12.33
C ALA A 298 11.61 2.73 -11.92
N SER A 299 12.55 2.87 -12.86
CA SER A 299 13.87 3.47 -12.63
C SER A 299 13.73 4.95 -12.28
N THR A 300 12.89 5.69 -12.99
CA THR A 300 12.65 7.12 -12.74
C THR A 300 12.04 7.35 -11.37
N ARG A 301 11.01 6.59 -10.95
CA ARG A 301 10.42 6.72 -9.61
C ARG A 301 11.43 6.46 -8.50
N LYS A 302 12.24 5.43 -8.68
CA LYS A 302 13.29 5.04 -7.75
C LYS A 302 14.41 6.11 -7.71
N ASN A 303 14.92 6.54 -8.86
CA ASN A 303 16.01 7.50 -8.96
C ASN A 303 15.64 8.89 -8.44
N LEU A 304 14.38 9.30 -8.59
CA LEU A 304 13.84 10.56 -8.07
C LEU A 304 13.38 10.44 -6.60
N GLU A 305 13.43 9.26 -5.99
CA GLU A 305 13.02 9.01 -4.61
C GLU A 305 11.63 9.61 -4.30
N LEU A 306 10.65 9.29 -5.18
CA LEU A 306 9.33 9.94 -5.10
C LEU A 306 8.57 9.58 -3.83
N VAL A 307 8.62 8.30 -3.40
CA VAL A 307 7.82 7.77 -2.29
C VAL A 307 8.69 7.31 -1.13
N GLU A 308 9.86 6.77 -1.45
CA GLU A 308 10.83 6.21 -0.50
C GLU A 308 12.26 6.45 -0.99
N THR A 309 13.22 6.47 -0.07
CA THR A 309 14.65 6.64 -0.38
C THR A 309 15.25 5.36 -0.96
N LEU A 310 16.29 5.52 -1.78
CA LEU A 310 16.99 4.41 -2.45
C LEU A 310 17.68 3.46 -1.48
N ARG A 311 18.34 4.00 -0.44
CA ARG A 311 19.19 3.24 0.48
C ARG A 311 18.37 2.59 1.59
N GLU A 312 17.59 3.39 2.31
CA GLU A 312 16.92 2.96 3.54
C GLU A 312 15.49 2.47 3.30
N LYS A 313 14.95 2.70 2.09
CA LYS A 313 13.56 2.35 1.71
C LYS A 313 12.53 2.85 2.71
N ASN A 314 12.76 4.05 3.24
CA ASN A 314 11.83 4.72 4.15
C ASN A 314 11.25 6.00 3.50
N LYS A 315 10.20 6.55 4.10
CA LYS A 315 9.53 7.77 3.61
C LYS A 315 10.39 9.01 3.84
N TYR A 316 11.14 9.11 4.95
CA TYR A 316 11.97 10.26 5.28
C TYR A 316 13.03 10.50 4.21
N GLY A 317 13.11 11.73 3.70
CA GLY A 317 14.02 12.11 2.63
C GLY A 317 13.47 11.87 1.20
N SER A 318 12.23 11.39 1.03
CA SER A 318 11.55 11.29 -0.26
C SER A 318 10.76 12.55 -0.61
N LEU A 319 10.31 12.68 -1.89
CA LEU A 319 9.40 13.78 -2.27
C LEU A 319 8.11 13.73 -1.47
N LEU A 320 7.53 12.55 -1.30
CA LEU A 320 6.31 12.36 -0.51
C LEU A 320 6.50 12.87 0.92
N TRP A 321 7.66 12.62 1.55
CA TRP A 321 7.93 13.15 2.88
C TRP A 321 7.96 14.68 2.90
N ALA A 322 8.58 15.30 1.89
CA ALA A 322 8.76 16.75 1.85
C ALA A 322 7.44 17.51 1.69
N ILE A 323 6.42 16.92 1.05
CA ILE A 323 5.17 17.62 0.74
C ILE A 323 3.93 17.05 1.44
N ASP A 324 4.07 16.00 2.25
CA ASP A 324 2.93 15.38 2.94
C ASP A 324 2.67 16.05 4.29
N LYS A 325 1.71 16.97 4.29
CA LYS A 325 1.09 17.61 5.45
C LYS A 325 -0.36 17.18 5.64
N THR A 326 -0.77 16.09 4.96
CA THR A 326 -2.13 15.57 5.07
C THR A 326 -2.47 15.15 6.49
N LYS A 327 -3.74 15.30 6.86
CA LYS A 327 -4.27 14.97 8.18
C LYS A 327 -5.00 13.64 8.21
N THR A 328 -5.53 13.22 7.07
CA THR A 328 -6.29 11.97 6.95
C THR A 328 -5.47 10.88 6.26
N ASN A 329 -5.71 9.63 6.62
CA ASN A 329 -5.10 8.50 5.92
C ASN A 329 -5.53 8.41 4.44
N MET A 330 -6.74 8.86 4.13
CA MET A 330 -7.28 8.93 2.77
C MET A 330 -6.53 9.96 1.93
N GLY A 331 -6.30 11.15 2.48
CA GLY A 331 -5.50 12.19 1.84
C GLY A 331 -4.06 11.75 1.60
N ALA A 332 -3.42 11.11 2.57
CA ALA A 332 -2.06 10.57 2.41
C ALA A 332 -1.96 9.53 1.28
N ARG A 333 -2.94 8.64 1.13
CA ARG A 333 -3.02 7.68 0.02
C ARG A 333 -3.22 8.41 -1.32
N LEU A 334 -4.11 9.38 -1.36
CA LEU A 334 -4.40 10.16 -2.56
C LEU A 334 -3.20 10.99 -3.01
N LEU A 335 -2.50 11.67 -2.09
CA LEU A 335 -1.28 12.43 -2.39
C LEU A 335 -0.20 11.54 -2.99
N LYS A 336 0.02 10.35 -2.41
CA LYS A 336 0.94 9.37 -2.96
C LYS A 336 0.55 8.96 -4.39
N ASN A 337 -0.73 8.76 -4.65
CA ASN A 337 -1.23 8.44 -5.99
C ASN A 337 -0.99 9.60 -6.96
N TRP A 338 -1.25 10.85 -6.56
CA TRP A 338 -1.02 12.02 -7.41
C TRP A 338 0.46 12.18 -7.79
N ILE A 339 1.39 12.01 -6.84
CA ILE A 339 2.83 12.03 -7.11
C ILE A 339 3.22 10.96 -8.14
N CYS A 340 2.64 9.78 -8.05
CA CYS A 340 2.94 8.65 -8.93
C CYS A 340 2.22 8.70 -10.28
N GLN A 341 1.18 9.53 -10.42
CA GLN A 341 0.38 9.74 -11.64
C GLN A 341 0.12 11.24 -11.86
N PRO A 342 1.14 12.04 -12.20
CA PRO A 342 0.93 13.45 -12.54
C PRO A 342 0.03 13.58 -13.78
N LEU A 343 -0.79 14.61 -13.81
CA LEU A 343 -1.73 14.87 -14.89
C LEU A 343 -1.00 15.37 -16.16
N LYS A 344 -1.66 15.19 -17.31
CA LYS A 344 -1.22 15.75 -18.60
C LYS A 344 -2.20 16.79 -19.16
N ASN A 345 -3.46 16.71 -18.78
CA ASN A 345 -4.44 17.67 -19.20
C ASN A 345 -4.20 19.02 -18.49
N VAL A 346 -4.03 20.10 -19.27
CA VAL A 346 -3.73 21.44 -18.74
C VAL A 346 -4.89 21.95 -17.87
N ASP A 347 -6.14 21.73 -18.29
CA ASP A 347 -7.31 22.24 -17.57
C ASP A 347 -7.43 21.56 -16.20
N ASP A 348 -7.20 20.26 -16.11
CA ASP A 348 -7.21 19.52 -14.85
C ASP A 348 -6.09 19.95 -13.92
N ILE A 349 -4.89 20.19 -14.45
CA ILE A 349 -3.76 20.71 -13.69
C ILE A 349 -4.09 22.11 -13.14
N MET A 350 -4.61 22.98 -14.00
CA MET A 350 -4.99 24.34 -13.61
C MET A 350 -6.14 24.36 -12.58
N ALA A 351 -7.10 23.46 -12.68
CA ALA A 351 -8.16 23.34 -11.68
C ALA A 351 -7.59 23.06 -10.29
N ARG A 352 -6.63 22.11 -10.18
CA ARG A 352 -5.93 21.84 -8.91
C ARG A 352 -5.09 23.04 -8.45
N GLN A 353 -4.32 23.66 -9.34
CA GLN A 353 -3.51 24.84 -9.03
C GLN A 353 -4.35 26.02 -8.54
N ASN A 354 -5.49 26.27 -9.16
CA ASN A 354 -6.42 27.32 -8.76
C ASN A 354 -6.93 27.08 -7.34
N SER A 355 -7.32 25.84 -7.02
CA SER A 355 -7.76 25.45 -5.67
C SER A 355 -6.64 25.64 -4.64
N VAL A 356 -5.40 25.22 -4.95
CA VAL A 356 -4.23 25.46 -4.10
C VAL A 356 -4.00 26.97 -3.94
N SER A 357 -4.05 27.76 -5.02
CA SER A 357 -3.85 29.22 -5.00
C SER A 357 -4.90 29.95 -4.17
N GLU A 358 -6.15 29.46 -4.20
CA GLU A 358 -7.22 30.00 -3.38
C GLU A 358 -6.98 29.72 -1.89
N LEU A 359 -6.59 28.50 -1.51
CA LEU A 359 -6.25 28.13 -0.14
C LEU A 359 -4.95 28.80 0.36
N VAL A 360 -4.00 29.13 -0.51
CA VAL A 360 -2.84 29.96 -0.17
C VAL A 360 -3.27 31.37 0.21
N LYS A 361 -4.21 31.98 -0.53
CA LYS A 361 -4.73 33.34 -0.27
C LYS A 361 -5.65 33.39 0.95
N LYS A 362 -6.49 32.38 1.15
CA LYS A 362 -7.47 32.26 2.25
C LYS A 362 -6.86 31.45 3.41
N SER A 363 -5.93 32.05 4.14
CA SER A 363 -5.16 31.37 5.21
C SER A 363 -6.03 30.89 6.37
N ASP A 364 -7.08 31.61 6.70
CA ASP A 364 -8.06 31.26 7.70
C ASP A 364 -8.84 29.99 7.33
N VAL A 365 -9.30 29.88 6.09
CA VAL A 365 -9.97 28.67 5.56
C VAL A 365 -9.02 27.48 5.58
N ARG A 366 -7.77 27.67 5.10
CA ARG A 366 -6.76 26.60 5.09
C ARG A 366 -6.47 26.04 6.48
N LEU A 367 -6.24 26.91 7.47
CA LEU A 367 -5.94 26.50 8.84
C LEU A 367 -7.13 25.81 9.50
N ASN A 368 -8.33 26.40 9.38
CA ASN A 368 -9.55 25.81 9.91
C ASN A 368 -9.82 24.42 9.28
N LEU A 369 -9.70 24.33 7.95
CA LEU A 369 -9.89 23.05 7.25
C LEU A 369 -8.87 21.99 7.71
N SER A 370 -7.61 22.37 7.92
CA SER A 370 -6.58 21.47 8.46
C SER A 370 -6.94 20.92 9.85
N GLU A 371 -7.49 21.77 10.73
CA GLU A 371 -7.92 21.35 12.08
C GLU A 371 -9.15 20.45 12.06
N LEU A 372 -10.10 20.69 11.15
CA LEU A 372 -11.28 19.85 10.98
C LEU A 372 -10.91 18.47 10.44
N LEU A 373 -10.05 18.43 9.44
CA LEU A 373 -9.58 17.20 8.79
C LEU A 373 -8.81 16.28 9.77
N ASP A 374 -8.08 16.84 10.74
CA ASP A 374 -7.33 16.07 11.76
C ASP A 374 -8.25 15.24 12.67
N LYS A 375 -9.53 15.57 12.76
CA LYS A 375 -10.53 14.87 13.56
C LYS A 375 -11.24 13.74 12.79
N ILE A 376 -10.99 13.58 11.49
CA ILE A 376 -11.69 12.64 10.62
C ILE A 376 -10.93 11.31 10.54
N TYR A 377 -11.60 10.23 10.88
CA TYR A 377 -11.11 8.87 10.72
C TYR A 377 -11.08 8.42 9.26
N ASP A 378 -10.53 7.22 8.99
CA ASP A 378 -10.50 6.63 7.65
C ASP A 378 -11.90 6.14 7.21
N ILE A 379 -12.77 7.07 6.84
CA ILE A 379 -14.15 6.76 6.45
C ILE A 379 -14.23 5.94 5.15
N GLN A 380 -13.23 5.98 4.30
CA GLN A 380 -13.15 5.14 3.10
C GLN A 380 -13.06 3.64 3.47
N ARG A 381 -12.19 3.30 4.42
CA ARG A 381 -12.10 1.92 4.94
C ARG A 381 -13.28 1.55 5.81
N LEU A 382 -13.85 2.50 6.56
CA LEU A 382 -15.08 2.28 7.32
C LEU A 382 -16.25 1.92 6.39
N ALA A 383 -16.45 2.68 5.30
CA ALA A 383 -17.47 2.40 4.29
C ALA A 383 -17.33 0.99 3.69
N THR A 384 -16.10 0.57 3.43
CA THR A 384 -15.85 -0.78 2.90
C THR A 384 -16.20 -1.87 3.91
N ARG A 385 -15.87 -1.69 5.19
CA ARG A 385 -16.29 -2.63 6.24
C ARG A 385 -17.81 -2.71 6.41
N MET A 386 -18.51 -1.59 6.28
CA MET A 386 -19.98 -1.56 6.24
C MET A 386 -20.53 -2.37 5.06
N SER A 387 -20.00 -2.13 3.87
CA SER A 387 -20.40 -2.85 2.65
C SER A 387 -20.23 -4.36 2.80
N ASN A 388 -19.13 -4.79 3.42
CA ASN A 388 -18.78 -6.21 3.62
C ASN A 388 -19.45 -6.83 4.85
N ALA A 389 -20.36 -6.15 5.52
CA ALA A 389 -20.98 -6.59 6.77
C ALA A 389 -19.97 -7.00 7.87
N SER A 390 -18.75 -6.45 7.83
CA SER A 390 -17.67 -6.69 8.80
C SER A 390 -17.48 -5.53 9.78
N ALA A 391 -18.22 -4.41 9.60
CA ALA A 391 -18.17 -3.28 10.50
C ALA A 391 -18.60 -3.65 11.91
N SER A 392 -17.77 -3.28 12.88
CA SER A 392 -18.04 -3.42 14.32
C SER A 392 -18.83 -2.21 14.85
N PRO A 393 -19.42 -2.29 16.05
CA PRO A 393 -20.06 -1.14 16.67
C PRO A 393 -19.11 0.06 16.84
N LYS A 394 -17.83 -0.17 17.14
CA LYS A 394 -16.80 0.87 17.22
C LYS A 394 -16.55 1.57 15.89
N ASP A 395 -16.66 0.83 14.78
CA ASP A 395 -16.53 1.41 13.44
C ASP A 395 -17.63 2.43 13.15
N PHE A 396 -18.87 2.14 13.59
CA PHE A 396 -19.99 3.08 13.48
C PHE A 396 -19.79 4.31 14.37
N ILE A 397 -19.23 4.16 15.56
CA ILE A 397 -18.89 5.33 16.40
C ILE A 397 -17.81 6.19 15.75
N SER A 398 -16.75 5.58 15.19
CA SER A 398 -15.73 6.31 14.44
C SER A 398 -16.31 7.04 13.21
N LEU A 399 -17.24 6.39 12.52
CA LEU A 399 -17.97 6.97 11.38
C LEU A 399 -18.85 8.15 11.84
N LYS A 400 -19.63 7.97 12.91
CA LYS A 400 -20.45 9.03 13.50
C LYS A 400 -19.59 10.26 13.82
N LEU A 401 -18.48 10.08 14.54
CA LEU A 401 -17.58 11.17 14.91
C LEU A 401 -17.03 11.90 13.68
N SER A 402 -16.68 11.16 12.63
CA SER A 402 -16.16 11.76 11.38
C SER A 402 -17.23 12.53 10.62
N LEU A 403 -18.43 11.95 10.46
CA LEU A 403 -19.53 12.57 9.72
C LEU A 403 -20.18 13.75 10.48
N SER A 404 -20.09 13.77 11.81
CA SER A 404 -20.57 14.90 12.64
C SER A 404 -19.79 16.21 12.37
N ILE A 405 -18.57 16.11 11.81
CA ILE A 405 -17.74 17.27 11.45
C ILE A 405 -18.09 17.80 10.05
N LEU A 406 -18.79 17.00 9.23
CA LEU A 406 -19.11 17.36 7.85
C LEU A 406 -19.81 18.72 7.71
N PRO A 407 -20.81 19.12 8.52
CA PRO A 407 -21.42 20.44 8.42
C PRO A 407 -20.42 21.59 8.58
N GLU A 408 -19.43 21.46 9.49
CA GLU A 408 -18.38 22.47 9.68
C GLU A 408 -17.43 22.54 8.48
N VAL A 409 -17.09 21.39 7.88
CA VAL A 409 -16.30 21.32 6.63
C VAL A 409 -17.05 21.98 5.47
N LEU A 410 -18.34 21.70 5.34
CA LEU A 410 -19.19 22.31 4.31
C LEU A 410 -19.30 23.84 4.50
N ASP A 411 -19.41 24.32 5.73
CA ASP A 411 -19.45 25.75 6.03
C ASP A 411 -18.09 26.43 5.72
N ALA A 412 -17.00 25.83 6.13
CA ALA A 412 -15.66 26.33 5.86
C ALA A 412 -15.35 26.44 4.36
N THR A 413 -15.90 25.58 3.55
CA THR A 413 -15.65 25.51 2.09
C THR A 413 -16.68 26.19 1.20
N LYS A 414 -17.78 26.72 1.78
CA LYS A 414 -18.92 27.27 0.98
C LYS A 414 -18.57 28.46 0.09
N ASN A 415 -17.51 29.21 0.42
CA ASN A 415 -17.08 30.39 -0.31
C ASN A 415 -15.85 30.13 -1.20
N LEU A 416 -15.49 28.87 -1.42
CA LEU A 416 -14.42 28.51 -2.36
C LEU A 416 -14.99 28.50 -3.79
N ASP A 417 -14.21 29.03 -4.73
CA ASP A 417 -14.57 29.06 -6.15
C ASP A 417 -14.69 27.65 -6.74
N TYR A 418 -13.83 26.73 -6.31
CA TYR A 418 -13.93 25.31 -6.59
C TYR A 418 -14.58 24.58 -5.41
N ASP A 419 -15.89 24.35 -5.52
CA ASP A 419 -16.63 23.61 -4.49
C ASP A 419 -16.55 22.10 -4.72
N MET A 420 -15.55 21.47 -4.13
CA MET A 420 -15.35 20.01 -4.15
C MET A 420 -16.44 19.23 -3.40
N PHE A 421 -17.25 19.93 -2.60
CA PHE A 421 -18.37 19.36 -1.85
C PHE A 421 -19.75 19.67 -2.47
N ALA A 422 -19.80 20.23 -3.66
CA ALA A 422 -21.07 20.66 -4.30
C ALA A 422 -22.15 19.57 -4.28
N LYS A 423 -21.81 18.37 -4.74
CA LYS A 423 -22.75 17.23 -4.74
C LYS A 423 -23.16 16.77 -3.34
N ILE A 424 -22.26 16.93 -2.37
CA ILE A 424 -22.48 16.44 -0.99
C ILE A 424 -23.50 17.35 -0.30
N ARG A 425 -23.54 18.64 -0.65
CA ARG A 425 -24.52 19.59 -0.10
C ARG A 425 -25.96 19.17 -0.40
N ASP A 426 -26.21 18.51 -1.53
CA ASP A 426 -27.54 18.06 -1.94
C ASP A 426 -28.14 16.99 -1.01
N TYR A 427 -27.30 16.23 -0.31
CA TYR A 427 -27.73 15.16 0.61
C TYR A 427 -27.11 15.26 2.01
N ALA A 428 -26.61 16.45 2.38
CA ALA A 428 -25.99 16.66 3.69
C ALA A 428 -26.96 16.43 4.87
N ASP A 429 -28.23 16.85 4.70
CA ASP A 429 -29.27 16.63 5.70
C ASP A 429 -29.52 15.14 5.94
N GLU A 430 -29.60 14.33 4.86
CA GLU A 430 -29.76 12.88 4.95
C GLU A 430 -28.58 12.21 5.69
N ILE A 431 -27.35 12.70 5.48
CA ILE A 431 -26.18 12.23 6.23
C ILE A 431 -26.29 12.65 7.70
N SER A 432 -26.78 13.84 7.99
CA SER A 432 -27.00 14.29 9.38
C SER A 432 -28.05 13.43 10.09
N ASP A 433 -29.13 13.07 9.40
CA ASP A 433 -30.16 12.15 9.91
C ASP A 433 -29.57 10.75 10.18
N TYR A 434 -28.69 10.27 9.29
CA TYR A 434 -27.99 9.01 9.47
C TYR A 434 -27.05 9.05 10.69
N VAL A 435 -26.31 10.15 10.89
CA VAL A 435 -25.47 10.36 12.08
C VAL A 435 -26.33 10.29 13.36
N GLN A 436 -27.51 10.96 13.36
CA GLN A 436 -28.43 10.92 14.48
C GLN A 436 -28.99 9.51 14.72
N MET A 437 -29.21 8.74 13.66
CA MET A 437 -29.63 7.33 13.76
C MET A 437 -28.55 6.47 14.44
N ILE A 438 -27.26 6.63 14.07
CA ILE A 438 -26.15 5.94 14.76
C ILE A 438 -26.14 6.35 16.23
N GLU A 439 -26.24 7.66 16.52
CA GLU A 439 -26.26 8.22 17.86
C GLU A 439 -27.36 7.60 18.72
N ASN A 440 -28.55 7.48 18.18
CA ASN A 440 -29.71 6.95 18.92
C ASN A 440 -29.69 5.45 19.07
N THR A 441 -28.93 4.71 18.25
CA THR A 441 -28.96 3.24 18.20
C THR A 441 -27.81 2.60 18.99
N ILE A 442 -26.57 3.09 18.84
CA ILE A 442 -25.36 2.45 19.36
C ILE A 442 -24.85 3.21 20.58
N VAL A 443 -24.43 2.49 21.61
CA VAL A 443 -23.82 3.09 22.81
C VAL A 443 -22.48 3.76 22.47
N ASP A 444 -22.08 4.81 23.19
CA ASP A 444 -20.86 5.57 22.88
C ASP A 444 -19.58 4.78 23.08
N ASN A 445 -19.57 3.81 24.01
CA ASN A 445 -18.43 2.94 24.28
C ASN A 445 -18.82 1.47 24.13
N PRO A 446 -19.04 0.97 22.92
CA PRO A 446 -19.45 -0.41 22.69
C PRO A 446 -18.31 -1.39 23.00
N PRO A 447 -18.64 -2.62 23.45
CA PRO A 447 -17.66 -3.68 23.69
C PRO A 447 -16.96 -4.09 22.39
N ILE A 448 -15.83 -4.78 22.54
CA ILE A 448 -15.05 -5.27 21.38
C ILE A 448 -15.75 -6.48 20.72
N LEU A 449 -16.29 -7.38 21.56
CA LEU A 449 -16.93 -8.62 21.10
C LEU A 449 -18.44 -8.45 21.05
N LEU A 450 -19.02 -8.67 19.88
CA LEU A 450 -20.48 -8.61 19.67
C LEU A 450 -21.27 -9.52 20.60
N LYS A 451 -20.67 -10.65 21.02
CA LYS A 451 -21.30 -11.65 21.90
C LYS A 451 -21.32 -11.27 23.38
N GLU A 452 -20.74 -10.13 23.77
CA GLU A 452 -20.76 -9.66 25.15
C GLU A 452 -22.06 -8.91 25.51
N GLY A 453 -22.79 -8.43 24.49
CA GLY A 453 -23.96 -7.56 24.69
C GLY A 453 -23.55 -6.13 25.06
N GLY A 454 -24.50 -5.25 25.36
CA GLY A 454 -24.22 -3.85 25.73
C GLY A 454 -23.88 -2.98 24.50
N ILE A 455 -24.45 -3.26 23.33
CA ILE A 455 -24.18 -2.58 22.07
C ILE A 455 -25.24 -1.52 21.76
N ILE A 456 -26.50 -1.84 22.02
CA ILE A 456 -27.67 -1.03 21.64
C ILE A 456 -28.07 -0.11 22.80
N LYS A 457 -28.40 1.15 22.49
CA LYS A 457 -28.87 2.11 23.49
C LYS A 457 -30.22 1.69 24.09
N PRO A 458 -30.55 2.12 25.33
CA PRO A 458 -31.91 1.98 25.88
C PRO A 458 -32.95 2.66 24.98
N GLN A 459 -34.20 2.21 25.02
CA GLN A 459 -35.34 2.73 24.28
C GLN A 459 -35.33 2.45 22.75
N VAL A 460 -34.34 1.73 22.24
CA VAL A 460 -34.33 1.26 20.83
C VAL A 460 -35.29 0.07 20.66
N SER A 461 -35.40 -0.78 21.66
CA SER A 461 -36.29 -1.95 21.63
C SER A 461 -36.89 -2.20 23.03
N GLY A 462 -38.19 -2.07 23.14
CA GLY A 462 -38.90 -2.33 24.40
C GLY A 462 -38.71 -3.78 24.89
N GLU A 463 -38.56 -4.76 24.00
CA GLU A 463 -38.28 -6.15 24.37
C GLU A 463 -36.86 -6.29 24.94
N LEU A 464 -35.89 -5.58 24.41
CA LEU A 464 -34.50 -5.56 24.92
C LEU A 464 -34.47 -4.92 26.31
N ASP A 465 -35.15 -3.80 26.48
CA ASP A 465 -35.21 -3.09 27.76
C ASP A 465 -35.88 -3.96 28.82
N TYR A 466 -36.96 -4.68 28.47
CA TYR A 466 -37.57 -5.64 29.38
C TYR A 466 -36.58 -6.73 29.87
N PHE A 467 -35.78 -7.30 28.95
CA PHE A 467 -34.76 -8.29 29.39
C PHE A 467 -33.66 -7.65 30.25
N ARG A 468 -33.29 -6.41 30.00
CA ARG A 468 -32.30 -5.67 30.81
C ARG A 468 -32.85 -5.35 32.21
N ASP A 469 -34.10 -4.98 32.29
CA ASP A 469 -34.79 -4.72 33.58
C ASP A 469 -34.85 -6.00 34.43
N LEU A 470 -35.12 -7.15 33.83
CA LEU A 470 -35.04 -8.44 34.51
C LEU A 470 -33.63 -8.76 35.04
N LEU A 471 -32.59 -8.33 34.33
CA LEU A 471 -31.20 -8.56 34.73
C LEU A 471 -30.75 -7.61 35.83
N THR A 472 -31.15 -6.34 35.78
CA THR A 472 -30.81 -5.31 36.79
C THR A 472 -31.66 -5.38 38.00
N GLY A 473 -32.95 -5.68 37.88
CA GLY A 473 -33.89 -5.92 38.97
C GLY A 473 -33.63 -7.17 39.77
N GLY A 474 -32.80 -8.08 39.30
CA GLY A 474 -32.47 -9.34 39.96
C GLY A 474 -31.81 -9.17 41.34
N GLU A 475 -30.96 -8.16 41.52
CA GLU A 475 -30.33 -7.88 42.84
C GLU A 475 -31.33 -7.35 43.87
N GLU A 476 -32.27 -6.51 43.48
CA GLU A 476 -33.34 -6.00 44.33
C GLU A 476 -34.33 -7.09 44.69
N TRP A 477 -34.69 -7.91 43.72
CA TRP A 477 -35.53 -9.09 43.94
C TRP A 477 -34.87 -10.05 44.92
N LEU A 478 -33.57 -10.36 44.78
CA LEU A 478 -32.82 -11.24 45.67
C LEU A 478 -32.79 -10.72 47.12
N LYS A 479 -32.60 -9.40 47.32
CA LYS A 479 -32.67 -8.76 48.62
C LYS A 479 -34.08 -8.88 49.24
N SER A 480 -35.08 -8.55 48.44
CA SER A 480 -36.49 -8.66 48.86
C SER A 480 -36.87 -10.12 49.18
N PHE A 481 -36.39 -11.08 48.38
CA PHE A 481 -36.61 -12.48 48.61
C PHE A 481 -35.82 -12.97 49.83
N GLU A 482 -34.64 -12.49 50.11
CA GLU A 482 -33.87 -12.79 51.32
C GLU A 482 -34.59 -12.29 52.55
N GLU A 483 -35.16 -11.07 52.55
CA GLU A 483 -35.97 -10.55 53.63
C GLU A 483 -37.26 -11.37 53.85
N LYS A 484 -37.97 -11.65 52.76
CA LYS A 484 -39.17 -12.49 52.79
C LYS A 484 -38.91 -13.88 53.41
N GLU A 485 -37.78 -14.50 53.02
CA GLU A 485 -37.41 -15.81 53.55
C GLU A 485 -36.92 -15.75 55.00
N LYS A 486 -36.27 -14.68 55.43
CA LYS A 486 -35.92 -14.47 56.83
C LYS A 486 -37.15 -14.33 57.72
N ASP A 487 -38.14 -13.57 57.22
CA ASP A 487 -39.43 -13.41 57.95
C ASP A 487 -40.24 -14.70 57.97
N ARG A 488 -40.28 -15.43 56.84
CA ARG A 488 -41.03 -16.71 56.76
C ARG A 488 -40.44 -17.80 57.65
N THR A 489 -39.10 -17.91 57.65
CA THR A 489 -38.41 -18.99 58.38
C THR A 489 -38.03 -18.62 59.83
N GLY A 490 -37.99 -17.33 60.13
CA GLY A 490 -37.46 -16.81 61.39
C GLY A 490 -35.95 -16.91 61.55
N ILE A 491 -35.22 -17.29 60.44
CA ILE A 491 -33.79 -17.48 60.49
C ILE A 491 -33.10 -16.14 60.13
N LYS A 492 -32.68 -15.37 61.09
CA LYS A 492 -32.10 -14.04 60.97
C LYS A 492 -30.77 -14.05 60.21
N ASN A 493 -30.01 -15.15 60.19
CA ASN A 493 -28.70 -15.28 59.62
C ASN A 493 -28.74 -15.98 58.22
N LEU A 494 -29.94 -16.17 57.67
CA LEU A 494 -30.09 -16.69 56.31
C LEU A 494 -29.45 -15.69 55.31
N LYS A 495 -28.69 -16.22 54.34
CA LYS A 495 -28.09 -15.43 53.24
C LYS A 495 -28.36 -16.09 51.88
N ILE A 496 -28.61 -15.29 50.90
CA ILE A 496 -28.67 -15.75 49.52
C ILE A 496 -27.33 -15.48 48.85
N GLY A 497 -26.78 -16.47 48.15
CA GLY A 497 -25.53 -16.39 47.45
C GLY A 497 -25.61 -17.01 46.07
N TYR A 498 -24.60 -16.77 45.24
CA TYR A 498 -24.43 -17.34 43.90
C TYR A 498 -23.10 -18.09 43.79
N ASN A 499 -23.16 -19.29 43.18
CA ASN A 499 -21.98 -20.08 42.86
C ASN A 499 -22.03 -20.53 41.38
N LYS A 500 -20.94 -20.38 40.65
CA LYS A 500 -20.87 -20.75 39.22
C LYS A 500 -21.23 -22.22 38.90
N VAL A 501 -21.05 -23.13 39.87
CA VAL A 501 -21.33 -24.57 39.71
C VAL A 501 -22.76 -24.93 40.07
N PHE A 502 -23.30 -24.29 41.11
CA PHE A 502 -24.59 -24.65 41.71
C PHE A 502 -25.70 -23.60 41.51
N GLY A 503 -25.38 -22.44 40.94
CA GLY A 503 -26.32 -21.35 40.76
C GLY A 503 -26.61 -20.58 42.05
N TYR A 504 -27.82 -19.99 42.15
CA TYR A 504 -28.28 -19.34 43.36
C TYR A 504 -28.59 -20.36 44.45
N PHE A 505 -28.30 -20.00 45.70
CA PHE A 505 -28.54 -20.83 46.86
C PHE A 505 -28.88 -19.99 48.10
N ILE A 506 -29.64 -20.58 49.00
CA ILE A 506 -29.91 -20.08 50.36
C ILE A 506 -28.94 -20.79 51.29
N GLU A 507 -28.10 -20.04 51.99
CA GLU A 507 -27.15 -20.58 52.97
C GLU A 507 -27.68 -20.42 54.36
N VAL A 508 -27.83 -21.54 55.09
CA VAL A 508 -28.30 -21.63 56.47
C VAL A 508 -27.21 -22.29 57.32
N THR A 509 -26.86 -21.68 58.43
CA THR A 509 -25.89 -22.22 59.39
C THR A 509 -26.43 -23.45 60.11
N ASN A 510 -25.54 -24.39 60.47
CA ASN A 510 -25.91 -25.69 61.07
C ASN A 510 -26.76 -25.53 62.36
N SER A 511 -26.61 -24.40 63.05
CA SER A 511 -27.44 -24.11 64.23
C SER A 511 -28.91 -23.89 63.96
N ASN A 512 -29.32 -23.59 62.76
CA ASN A 512 -30.71 -23.25 62.41
C ASN A 512 -31.37 -24.29 61.49
N LEU A 513 -30.72 -25.44 61.27
CA LEU A 513 -31.26 -26.50 60.42
C LEU A 513 -32.65 -27.04 60.84
N ASN A 514 -32.98 -26.94 62.10
CA ASN A 514 -34.28 -27.38 62.65
C ASN A 514 -35.42 -26.41 62.24
N MET A 515 -35.15 -25.26 61.72
CA MET A 515 -36.11 -24.25 61.27
C MET A 515 -36.33 -24.22 59.76
N ILE A 516 -35.74 -25.16 59.06
CA ILE A 516 -35.83 -25.25 57.59
C ILE A 516 -37.19 -25.75 57.18
N PRO A 517 -37.97 -25.09 56.34
CA PRO A 517 -39.20 -25.56 55.73
C PRO A 517 -39.04 -26.76 54.85
N ASP A 518 -40.06 -27.54 54.63
CA ASP A 518 -40.06 -28.78 53.80
C ASP A 518 -39.85 -28.50 52.33
N ASP A 519 -40.06 -27.28 51.86
CA ASP A 519 -39.88 -26.85 50.47
C ASP A 519 -38.42 -26.50 50.12
N TYR A 520 -37.49 -26.50 51.06
CA TYR A 520 -36.09 -26.33 50.87
C TYR A 520 -35.42 -27.61 50.40
N ILE A 521 -34.92 -27.59 49.17
CA ILE A 521 -34.20 -28.71 48.57
C ILE A 521 -32.70 -28.54 48.81
N ARG A 522 -32.08 -29.48 49.52
CA ARG A 522 -30.64 -29.45 49.81
C ARG A 522 -29.81 -29.60 48.55
N LYS A 523 -28.84 -28.69 48.33
CA LYS A 523 -27.89 -28.68 47.21
C LYS A 523 -26.47 -29.05 47.64
N GLN A 524 -26.00 -28.58 48.79
CA GLN A 524 -24.64 -28.77 49.26
C GLN A 524 -24.54 -28.68 50.77
N THR A 525 -23.74 -29.57 51.37
CA THR A 525 -23.37 -29.53 52.79
C THR A 525 -21.95 -28.94 52.91
N LEU A 526 -21.79 -27.97 53.78
CA LEU A 526 -20.52 -27.33 54.16
C LEU A 526 -20.20 -27.65 55.64
N VAL A 527 -18.99 -27.32 56.08
CA VAL A 527 -18.54 -27.60 57.45
C VAL A 527 -19.44 -26.90 58.53
N ASN A 528 -19.85 -25.64 58.25
CA ASN A 528 -20.61 -24.82 59.25
C ASN A 528 -21.98 -24.37 58.71
N ALA A 529 -22.43 -24.79 57.55
CA ALA A 529 -23.68 -24.38 56.93
C ALA A 529 -24.14 -25.42 55.89
N GLU A 530 -25.41 -25.35 55.52
CA GLU A 530 -25.93 -26.08 54.37
C GLU A 530 -26.56 -25.12 53.38
N ARG A 531 -26.51 -25.50 52.10
CA ARG A 531 -27.07 -24.72 51.01
C ARG A 531 -28.30 -25.38 50.40
N PHE A 532 -29.34 -24.59 50.26
CA PHE A 532 -30.63 -24.99 49.80
C PHE A 532 -31.08 -24.20 48.58
N ILE A 533 -32.06 -24.70 47.88
CA ILE A 533 -32.77 -24.01 46.79
C ILE A 533 -34.27 -24.19 47.01
N THR A 534 -35.04 -23.17 46.65
CA THR A 534 -36.51 -23.25 46.59
C THR A 534 -36.96 -23.23 45.13
N GLU A 535 -38.18 -23.66 44.85
CA GLU A 535 -38.74 -23.60 43.50
C GLU A 535 -38.83 -22.15 42.98
N GLU A 536 -39.18 -21.19 43.85
CA GLU A 536 -39.23 -19.76 43.53
C GLU A 536 -37.84 -19.20 43.14
N LEU A 537 -36.78 -19.54 43.88
CA LEU A 537 -35.41 -19.12 43.61
C LEU A 537 -34.88 -19.77 42.32
N LYS A 538 -35.21 -21.02 42.06
CA LYS A 538 -34.82 -21.72 40.84
C LYS A 538 -35.50 -21.13 39.61
N LYS A 539 -36.79 -20.81 39.69
CA LYS A 539 -37.53 -20.15 38.63
C LYS A 539 -36.92 -18.78 38.30
N HIS A 540 -36.57 -17.98 39.31
CA HIS A 540 -35.89 -16.70 39.11
C HIS A 540 -34.54 -16.89 38.45
N GLU A 541 -33.75 -17.92 38.84
CA GLU A 541 -32.48 -18.24 38.19
C GLU A 541 -32.65 -18.55 36.68
N ASP A 542 -33.60 -19.40 36.36
CA ASP A 542 -33.94 -19.78 35.00
C ASP A 542 -34.42 -18.59 34.18
N ASP A 543 -35.19 -17.68 34.76
CA ASP A 543 -35.66 -16.43 34.14
C ASP A 543 -34.49 -15.47 33.89
N VAL A 544 -33.58 -15.27 34.82
CA VAL A 544 -32.38 -14.40 34.67
C VAL A 544 -31.40 -14.95 33.62
N LEU A 545 -31.11 -16.25 33.66
CA LEU A 545 -30.23 -16.89 32.69
C LEU A 545 -30.83 -16.85 31.28
N SER A 546 -32.13 -17.09 31.16
CA SER A 546 -32.87 -16.98 29.89
C SER A 546 -32.87 -15.53 29.36
N ALA A 547 -33.10 -14.55 30.25
CA ALA A 547 -33.10 -13.13 29.92
C ALA A 547 -31.72 -12.67 29.40
N LYS A 548 -30.63 -13.13 30.04
CA LYS A 548 -29.26 -12.82 29.57
C LYS A 548 -28.99 -13.33 28.18
N PHE A 549 -29.33 -14.58 27.91
CA PHE A 549 -29.14 -15.18 26.60
C PHE A 549 -30.00 -14.47 25.56
N LYS A 550 -31.28 -14.26 25.81
CA LYS A 550 -32.21 -13.58 24.90
C LYS A 550 -31.81 -12.11 24.62
N SER A 551 -31.37 -11.40 25.67
CA SER A 551 -30.87 -10.02 25.53
C SER A 551 -29.67 -9.95 24.58
N THR A 552 -28.68 -10.83 24.75
CA THR A 552 -27.48 -10.83 23.90
C THR A 552 -27.81 -11.24 22.48
N GLU A 553 -28.68 -12.22 22.27
CA GLU A 553 -29.12 -12.66 20.93
C GLU A 553 -29.92 -11.55 20.22
N LEU A 554 -30.83 -10.88 20.94
CA LEU A 554 -31.62 -9.78 20.37
C LEU A 554 -30.74 -8.56 20.04
N GLU A 555 -29.78 -8.21 20.90
CA GLU A 555 -28.82 -7.15 20.60
C GLU A 555 -27.99 -7.46 19.34
N TYR A 556 -27.51 -8.69 19.22
CA TYR A 556 -26.79 -9.13 18.02
C TYR A 556 -27.66 -9.00 16.75
N LYS A 557 -28.92 -9.40 16.84
CA LYS A 557 -29.88 -9.27 15.73
C LYS A 557 -30.13 -7.81 15.39
N LEU A 558 -30.47 -6.97 16.35
CA LEU A 558 -30.71 -5.53 16.15
C LEU A 558 -29.50 -4.84 15.52
N PHE A 559 -28.29 -5.15 15.99
CA PHE A 559 -27.07 -4.61 15.40
C PHE A 559 -26.86 -5.11 13.96
N THR A 560 -27.16 -6.39 13.69
CA THR A 560 -27.03 -6.95 12.34
C THR A 560 -28.02 -6.28 11.38
N ASP A 561 -29.27 -6.08 11.79
CA ASP A 561 -30.30 -5.39 11.02
C ASP A 561 -29.93 -3.92 10.76
N PHE A 562 -29.41 -3.21 11.78
CA PHE A 562 -28.90 -1.85 11.65
C PHE A 562 -27.73 -1.78 10.65
N ARG A 563 -26.78 -2.72 10.74
CA ARG A 563 -25.63 -2.82 9.83
C ARG A 563 -26.07 -3.09 8.39
N GLU A 564 -27.07 -3.93 8.16
CA GLU A 564 -27.60 -4.20 6.82
C GLU A 564 -28.29 -2.96 6.24
N TYR A 565 -29.10 -2.26 7.02
CA TYR A 565 -29.71 -0.98 6.64
C TYR A 565 -28.67 0.08 6.26
N SER A 566 -27.59 0.18 7.04
CA SER A 566 -26.52 1.16 6.84
C SER A 566 -25.81 1.03 5.48
N LYS A 567 -25.97 -0.09 4.78
CA LYS A 567 -25.37 -0.28 3.43
C LYS A 567 -25.95 0.67 2.37
N GLU A 568 -27.13 1.21 2.59
CA GLU A 568 -27.75 2.19 1.69
C GLU A 568 -26.94 3.49 1.59
N TYR A 569 -26.20 3.83 2.65
CA TYR A 569 -25.39 5.04 2.75
C TYR A 569 -23.96 4.89 2.23
N VAL A 570 -23.49 3.67 1.92
CA VAL A 570 -22.09 3.39 1.58
C VAL A 570 -21.62 4.20 0.37
N SER A 571 -22.42 4.32 -0.68
CA SER A 571 -22.05 5.09 -1.88
C SER A 571 -21.83 6.58 -1.55
N LYS A 572 -22.73 7.19 -0.78
CA LYS A 572 -22.62 8.59 -0.35
C LYS A 572 -21.42 8.82 0.56
N ILE A 573 -21.19 7.89 1.49
CA ILE A 573 -20.02 7.95 2.40
C ILE A 573 -18.71 7.85 1.61
N ARG A 574 -18.64 7.08 0.53
CA ARG A 574 -17.46 7.03 -0.35
C ARG A 574 -17.27 8.34 -1.11
N GLU A 575 -18.31 8.95 -1.63
CA GLU A 575 -18.23 10.28 -2.26
C GLU A 575 -17.69 11.33 -1.26
N ILE A 576 -18.18 11.31 -0.03
CA ILE A 576 -17.67 12.17 1.06
C ILE A 576 -16.18 11.88 1.33
N ALA A 577 -15.80 10.61 1.38
CA ALA A 577 -14.41 10.21 1.61
C ALA A 577 -13.46 10.73 0.51
N ASP A 578 -13.89 10.66 -0.75
CA ASP A 578 -13.11 11.12 -1.90
C ASP A 578 -12.99 12.67 -1.91
N ALA A 579 -14.07 13.38 -1.57
CA ALA A 579 -14.04 14.84 -1.43
C ALA A 579 -13.14 15.28 -0.27
N ILE A 580 -13.22 14.63 0.89
CA ILE A 580 -12.36 14.89 2.06
C ILE A 580 -10.90 14.59 1.73
N ALA A 581 -10.61 13.48 1.06
CA ALA A 581 -9.24 13.16 0.65
C ALA A 581 -8.66 14.23 -0.30
N THR A 582 -9.48 14.71 -1.24
CA THR A 582 -9.12 15.78 -2.18
C THR A 582 -8.86 17.10 -1.43
N ALA A 583 -9.76 17.48 -0.53
CA ALA A 583 -9.60 18.66 0.31
C ALA A 583 -8.32 18.62 1.15
N ASP A 584 -8.02 17.46 1.72
CA ASP A 584 -6.82 17.23 2.53
C ASP A 584 -5.53 17.37 1.70
N VAL A 585 -5.48 16.80 0.51
CA VAL A 585 -4.33 16.94 -0.40
C VAL A 585 -4.13 18.40 -0.81
N LEU A 586 -5.19 19.11 -1.22
CA LEU A 586 -5.12 20.52 -1.61
C LEU A 586 -4.69 21.42 -0.44
N THR A 587 -5.18 21.13 0.76
CA THR A 587 -4.77 21.81 2.01
C THR A 587 -3.30 21.54 2.32
N SER A 588 -2.83 20.29 2.16
CA SER A 588 -1.43 19.91 2.33
C SER A 588 -0.52 20.68 1.36
N LEU A 589 -0.84 20.66 0.06
CA LEU A 589 -0.05 21.35 -0.98
C LEU A 589 -0.02 22.87 -0.77
N SER A 590 -1.14 23.48 -0.37
CA SER A 590 -1.20 24.92 -0.06
C SER A 590 -0.40 25.28 1.20
N THR A 591 -0.39 24.42 2.21
CA THR A 591 0.41 24.59 3.42
C THR A 591 1.91 24.56 3.10
N VAL A 592 2.34 23.55 2.33
CA VAL A 592 3.74 23.43 1.88
C VAL A 592 4.16 24.63 1.02
N ALA A 593 3.27 25.11 0.15
CA ALA A 593 3.55 26.28 -0.69
C ALA A 593 3.83 27.54 0.13
N VAL A 594 3.06 27.74 1.20
CA VAL A 594 3.26 28.91 2.10
C VAL A 594 4.48 28.74 3.00
N GLU A 595 4.65 27.56 3.63
CA GLU A 595 5.78 27.31 4.54
C GLU A 595 7.13 27.42 3.84
N ASN A 596 7.23 26.98 2.56
CA ASN A 596 8.49 26.93 1.82
C ASN A 596 8.62 28.02 0.75
N ASN A 597 7.74 29.03 0.72
CA ASN A 597 7.77 30.10 -0.27
C ASN A 597 7.85 29.59 -1.71
N TYR A 598 6.93 28.71 -2.10
CA TYR A 598 6.80 28.20 -3.47
C TYR A 598 6.05 29.22 -4.34
N CYS A 599 6.23 29.12 -5.66
CA CYS A 599 5.48 29.92 -6.63
C CYS A 599 4.49 29.05 -7.42
N CYS A 600 3.40 29.69 -7.89
CA CYS A 600 2.48 29.06 -8.82
C CYS A 600 3.10 28.99 -10.21
N PRO A 601 3.35 27.79 -10.79
CA PRO A 601 3.90 27.70 -12.12
C PRO A 601 2.83 27.97 -13.19
N VAL A 602 3.22 28.58 -14.31
CA VAL A 602 2.39 28.67 -15.52
C VAL A 602 2.55 27.36 -16.28
N ILE A 603 1.44 26.67 -16.54
CA ILE A 603 1.39 25.42 -17.32
C ILE A 603 0.69 25.69 -18.65
N ASP A 604 1.30 25.21 -19.75
CA ASP A 604 0.75 25.32 -21.10
C ASP A 604 1.11 24.12 -21.97
N GLU A 605 0.66 24.14 -23.25
CA GLU A 605 0.97 23.08 -24.23
C GLU A 605 2.32 23.31 -24.97
N SER A 606 3.09 24.33 -24.59
CA SER A 606 4.41 24.60 -25.18
C SER A 606 5.42 23.51 -24.82
N ASN A 607 6.61 23.58 -25.42
CA ASN A 607 7.75 22.76 -25.01
C ASN A 607 8.74 23.56 -24.13
N ASP A 608 8.38 24.73 -23.63
CA ASP A 608 9.20 25.51 -22.73
C ASP A 608 9.35 24.84 -21.37
N PHE A 609 10.53 24.99 -20.76
CA PHE A 609 10.76 24.67 -19.36
C PHE A 609 11.70 25.72 -18.76
N LEU A 610 11.07 26.72 -18.15
CA LEU A 610 11.75 27.89 -17.61
C LEU A 610 11.54 27.91 -16.11
N VAL A 611 12.63 27.94 -15.34
CA VAL A 611 12.61 28.03 -13.87
C VAL A 611 13.61 29.08 -13.43
N LYS A 612 13.21 30.00 -12.59
CA LYS A 612 14.07 30.99 -11.95
C LYS A 612 14.27 30.63 -10.48
N ASN A 613 15.54 30.57 -10.06
CA ASN A 613 15.95 30.25 -8.71
C ASN A 613 15.27 28.98 -8.18
N GLY A 614 15.26 27.90 -9.01
CA GLY A 614 14.71 26.59 -8.65
C GLY A 614 15.48 25.98 -7.47
N ARG A 615 14.74 25.33 -6.57
CA ARG A 615 15.26 24.66 -5.37
C ARG A 615 14.84 23.19 -5.39
N HIS A 616 15.56 22.37 -4.64
CA HIS A 616 15.23 20.93 -4.53
C HIS A 616 14.29 20.71 -3.35
N ALA A 617 13.04 20.37 -3.61
CA ALA A 617 11.96 20.26 -2.62
C ALA A 617 12.29 19.42 -1.38
N VAL A 618 13.17 18.42 -1.51
CA VAL A 618 13.57 17.57 -0.38
C VAL A 618 14.78 18.14 0.34
N LEU A 619 15.83 18.55 -0.40
CA LEU A 619 17.08 18.98 0.21
C LEU A 619 16.96 20.30 0.93
N GLU A 620 16.09 21.22 0.48
CA GLU A 620 15.86 22.48 1.17
C GLU A 620 15.22 22.28 2.56
N ASN A 621 14.51 21.16 2.77
CA ASN A 621 13.94 20.80 4.08
C ASN A 621 14.92 20.02 4.99
N ILE A 622 16.04 19.52 4.44
CA ILE A 622 17.05 18.76 5.19
C ILE A 622 18.24 19.66 5.57
N LEU A 623 18.63 20.54 4.66
CA LEU A 623 19.74 21.45 4.87
C LEU A 623 19.34 22.63 5.78
N PRO A 624 20.27 23.20 6.53
CA PRO A 624 20.04 24.44 7.24
C PRO A 624 19.55 25.57 6.32
N LEU A 625 18.75 26.48 6.85
CA LEU A 625 18.16 27.57 6.09
C LEU A 625 19.25 28.39 5.40
N GLY A 626 19.13 28.60 4.09
CA GLY A 626 20.06 29.37 3.28
C GLY A 626 21.28 28.63 2.75
N GLU A 627 21.48 27.36 3.10
CA GLU A 627 22.60 26.55 2.56
C GLU A 627 22.33 25.97 1.18
N TYR A 628 21.07 25.88 0.76
CA TYR A 628 20.73 25.39 -0.57
C TYR A 628 20.94 26.49 -1.63
N VAL A 629 21.74 26.17 -2.66
CA VAL A 629 22.01 27.11 -3.76
C VAL A 629 20.97 26.91 -4.86
N ALA A 630 20.09 27.88 -5.03
CA ALA A 630 19.07 27.90 -6.05
C ALA A 630 19.68 28.09 -7.47
N ASN A 631 19.08 27.44 -8.47
CA ASN A 631 19.58 27.45 -9.84
C ASN A 631 18.46 27.67 -10.86
N ASP A 632 18.80 28.37 -11.96
CA ASP A 632 17.90 28.56 -13.09
C ASP A 632 17.93 27.38 -14.02
N LEU A 633 16.79 27.11 -14.71
CA LEU A 633 16.69 26.25 -15.88
C LEU A 633 16.06 27.05 -17.02
N GLU A 634 16.66 26.99 -18.19
CA GLU A 634 16.10 27.58 -19.40
C GLU A 634 16.21 26.58 -20.56
N ILE A 635 15.12 25.85 -20.81
CA ILE A 635 14.94 25.00 -21.98
C ILE A 635 13.78 25.57 -22.80
N LYS A 636 14.05 25.96 -24.05
CA LYS A 636 13.08 26.49 -25.00
C LYS A 636 13.10 25.65 -26.25
N SER A 637 11.98 25.41 -26.88
CA SER A 637 11.88 24.54 -28.02
C SER A 637 11.60 25.27 -29.34
N ASN A 638 11.61 26.57 -29.37
CA ASN A 638 11.31 27.33 -30.59
C ASN A 638 12.57 27.44 -31.46
N VAL A 639 12.79 26.44 -32.29
CA VAL A 639 13.98 26.22 -33.15
C VAL A 639 14.16 27.28 -34.26
N THR A 640 13.26 28.29 -34.36
CA THR A 640 13.27 29.25 -35.48
C THR A 640 14.29 30.38 -35.32
N THR A 641 14.74 30.69 -34.10
CA THR A 641 15.64 31.83 -33.86
C THR A 641 17.11 31.46 -33.61
N GLY A 642 17.43 30.17 -33.42
CA GLY A 642 18.82 29.69 -33.20
C GLY A 642 19.38 29.93 -31.79
N ASP A 643 18.65 30.65 -30.91
CA ASP A 643 19.08 30.97 -29.55
C ASP A 643 18.48 30.05 -28.49
N ASP A 644 17.67 29.07 -28.86
CA ASP A 644 16.94 28.23 -27.98
C ASP A 644 17.75 27.02 -27.50
N THR A 645 17.60 26.67 -26.22
CA THR A 645 18.24 25.49 -25.60
C THR A 645 17.22 24.38 -25.49
N GLN A 646 17.32 23.32 -26.27
CA GLN A 646 16.51 22.12 -26.13
C GLN A 646 17.26 21.04 -25.33
N PHE A 647 18.58 21.02 -25.53
CA PHE A 647 19.45 20.01 -24.95
C PHE A 647 20.60 20.70 -24.17
N MET A 648 20.70 20.41 -22.89
CA MET A 648 21.72 20.94 -21.99
C MET A 648 22.81 19.88 -21.77
N ILE A 649 24.06 20.15 -22.16
CA ILE A 649 25.22 19.38 -21.71
C ILE A 649 25.74 20.03 -20.43
N LEU A 650 25.69 19.30 -19.33
CA LEU A 650 26.11 19.76 -18.01
C LEU A 650 27.44 19.14 -17.61
N THR A 651 28.48 19.93 -17.51
CA THR A 651 29.81 19.48 -17.11
C THR A 651 30.19 19.97 -15.71
N GLY A 652 31.13 19.28 -15.07
CA GLY A 652 31.62 19.61 -13.73
C GLY A 652 32.07 18.36 -12.98
N PRO A 653 32.79 18.54 -11.83
CA PRO A 653 33.27 17.39 -11.05
C PRO A 653 32.14 16.62 -10.37
N ASN A 654 32.44 15.40 -9.94
CA ASN A 654 31.58 14.68 -9.03
C ASN A 654 31.51 15.44 -7.70
N MET A 655 30.39 15.35 -6.98
CA MET A 655 30.06 16.11 -5.77
C MET A 655 29.74 17.62 -5.99
N ALA A 656 29.88 18.17 -7.18
CA ALA A 656 29.51 19.57 -7.41
C ALA A 656 27.99 19.81 -7.46
N GLY A 657 27.16 18.75 -7.51
CA GLY A 657 25.70 18.85 -7.47
C GLY A 657 25.00 18.65 -8.82
N LYS A 658 25.64 18.06 -9.85
CA LYS A 658 25.03 17.77 -11.17
C LYS A 658 23.76 16.95 -11.05
N SER A 659 23.82 15.80 -10.39
CA SER A 659 22.68 14.89 -10.23
C SER A 659 21.57 15.51 -9.37
N THR A 660 21.93 16.34 -8.37
CA THR A 660 20.99 17.11 -7.55
C THR A 660 20.21 18.12 -8.41
N TYR A 661 20.92 18.89 -9.25
CA TYR A 661 20.29 19.85 -10.16
C TYR A 661 19.34 19.17 -11.17
N MET A 662 19.73 18.04 -11.72
CA MET A 662 18.85 17.28 -12.60
C MET A 662 17.58 16.79 -11.89
N ARG A 663 17.74 16.18 -10.71
CA ARG A 663 16.62 15.71 -9.90
C ARG A 663 15.70 16.86 -9.50
N GLN A 664 16.24 18.01 -9.07
CA GLN A 664 15.47 19.22 -8.77
C GLN A 664 14.47 19.54 -9.88
N ASN A 665 14.92 19.61 -11.12
CA ASN A 665 14.08 20.00 -12.25
C ASN A 665 13.02 18.92 -12.59
N ALA A 666 13.35 17.63 -12.45
CA ALA A 666 12.36 16.58 -12.60
C ALA A 666 11.26 16.66 -11.50
N LEU A 667 11.66 16.92 -10.25
CA LEU A 667 10.70 17.07 -9.15
C LEU A 667 9.81 18.31 -9.35
N ILE A 668 10.36 19.41 -9.88
CA ILE A 668 9.59 20.62 -10.22
C ILE A 668 8.53 20.27 -11.30
N ALA A 669 8.88 19.50 -12.36
CA ALA A 669 7.91 19.09 -13.36
C ALA A 669 6.79 18.23 -12.77
N ILE A 670 7.13 17.28 -11.90
CA ILE A 670 6.15 16.41 -11.24
C ILE A 670 5.23 17.23 -10.33
N LEU A 671 5.80 18.12 -9.49
CA LEU A 671 5.02 19.00 -8.60
C LEU A 671 4.06 19.89 -9.40
N ALA A 672 4.52 20.47 -10.49
CA ALA A 672 3.70 21.30 -11.36
C ALA A 672 2.49 20.51 -11.92
N GLN A 673 2.72 19.28 -12.40
CA GLN A 673 1.68 18.46 -13.04
C GLN A 673 0.79 17.67 -12.06
N ILE A 674 1.10 17.65 -10.75
CA ILE A 674 0.12 17.24 -9.75
C ILE A 674 -0.80 18.39 -9.33
N GLY A 675 -0.57 19.62 -9.84
CA GLY A 675 -1.33 20.81 -9.50
C GLY A 675 -0.79 21.57 -8.28
N SER A 676 0.45 21.27 -7.85
CA SER A 676 1.12 21.98 -6.75
C SER A 676 1.82 23.27 -7.22
N TRP A 677 2.07 24.16 -6.29
CA TRP A 677 3.10 25.18 -6.44
C TRP A 677 4.48 24.53 -6.37
N VAL A 678 5.51 25.21 -6.90
CA VAL A 678 6.85 24.65 -7.09
C VAL A 678 7.91 25.45 -6.36
N PRO A 679 9.02 24.83 -5.91
CA PRO A 679 10.12 25.48 -5.20
C PRO A 679 10.96 26.34 -6.16
N ALA A 680 10.47 27.52 -6.51
CA ALA A 680 11.13 28.48 -7.39
C ALA A 680 10.59 29.89 -7.15
N ASP A 681 11.28 30.94 -7.70
CA ASP A 681 10.76 32.30 -7.70
C ASP A 681 9.70 32.49 -8.79
N SER A 682 9.90 31.84 -9.93
CA SER A 682 8.93 31.73 -11.02
C SER A 682 9.20 30.51 -11.90
N ALA A 683 8.14 29.95 -12.45
CA ALA A 683 8.25 28.82 -13.38
C ALA A 683 7.21 28.90 -14.49
N LYS A 684 7.63 28.51 -15.72
CA LYS A 684 6.74 28.25 -16.85
C LYS A 684 7.11 26.90 -17.45
N ILE A 685 6.17 25.98 -17.50
CA ILE A 685 6.44 24.59 -17.84
C ILE A 685 5.40 24.11 -18.84
N GLY A 686 5.86 23.81 -20.07
CA GLY A 686 5.04 23.06 -21.03
C GLY A 686 4.85 21.63 -20.56
N VAL A 687 3.64 21.10 -20.73
CA VAL A 687 3.28 19.74 -20.26
C VAL A 687 4.33 18.71 -20.69
N VAL A 688 4.74 17.87 -19.74
CA VAL A 688 5.65 16.74 -19.91
C VAL A 688 4.83 15.45 -19.98
N ASP A 689 5.00 14.67 -21.02
CA ASP A 689 4.28 13.39 -21.17
C ASP A 689 4.98 12.23 -20.46
N LYS A 690 6.32 12.30 -20.37
CA LYS A 690 7.17 11.27 -19.74
C LYS A 690 8.40 11.91 -19.13
N VAL A 691 8.80 11.44 -17.97
CA VAL A 691 10.09 11.75 -17.39
C VAL A 691 10.93 10.48 -17.37
N PHE A 692 12.13 10.58 -17.91
CA PHE A 692 13.10 9.51 -17.90
C PHE A 692 14.35 9.94 -17.15
N THR A 693 14.82 9.06 -16.27
CA THR A 693 16.08 9.29 -15.55
C THR A 693 17.02 8.11 -15.71
N ARG A 694 18.23 8.39 -16.11
CA ARG A 694 19.36 7.48 -16.01
C ARG A 694 20.40 8.14 -15.11
N VAL A 695 20.33 7.89 -13.81
CA VAL A 695 21.16 8.52 -12.76
C VAL A 695 21.75 7.41 -11.89
N GLY A 696 23.08 7.25 -11.93
CA GLY A 696 23.84 6.29 -11.12
C GLY A 696 23.62 4.82 -11.49
N ALA A 697 24.63 3.98 -11.29
CA ALA A 697 24.49 2.53 -11.37
C ALA A 697 24.06 1.99 -10.02
N SER A 698 22.87 1.39 -9.91
CA SER A 698 22.60 0.45 -8.85
C SER A 698 23.00 -0.94 -9.36
N ASP A 699 24.01 -1.56 -8.76
CA ASP A 699 24.34 -2.95 -9.01
C ASP A 699 23.13 -3.82 -8.64
N ASP A 700 22.42 -4.29 -9.63
CA ASP A 700 21.40 -5.32 -9.42
C ASP A 700 22.05 -6.70 -9.64
N LEU A 701 22.75 -7.17 -8.61
CA LEU A 701 23.43 -8.47 -8.58
C LEU A 701 22.46 -9.63 -8.78
N THR A 702 21.16 -9.41 -8.62
CA THR A 702 20.15 -10.49 -8.68
C THR A 702 19.89 -10.97 -10.10
N LEU A 703 20.16 -10.14 -11.12
CA LEU A 703 19.94 -10.49 -12.53
C LEU A 703 21.22 -10.98 -13.23
N GLY A 704 22.38 -10.94 -12.60
CA GLY A 704 23.66 -11.40 -13.17
C GLY A 704 24.12 -10.59 -14.40
N GLN A 705 23.58 -9.38 -14.60
CA GLN A 705 23.91 -8.50 -15.73
C GLN A 705 25.01 -7.51 -15.31
N SER A 706 25.92 -7.21 -16.25
CA SER A 706 26.92 -6.16 -15.97
C SER A 706 26.26 -4.80 -15.88
N THR A 707 26.82 -3.89 -15.08
CA THR A 707 26.35 -2.50 -14.93
C THR A 707 26.26 -1.78 -16.26
N PHE A 708 27.15 -2.05 -17.18
CA PHE A 708 27.11 -1.49 -18.53
C PHE A 708 25.93 -2.03 -19.36
N MET A 709 25.61 -3.32 -19.25
CA MET A 709 24.45 -3.88 -19.97
C MET A 709 23.13 -3.30 -19.46
N VAL A 710 22.99 -3.14 -18.14
CA VAL A 710 21.81 -2.48 -17.54
C VAL A 710 21.70 -1.04 -18.05
N GLU A 711 22.82 -0.30 -18.08
CA GLU A 711 22.86 1.06 -18.61
C GLU A 711 22.39 1.12 -20.08
N MET A 712 22.85 0.19 -20.91
CA MET A 712 22.46 0.14 -22.33
C MET A 712 20.98 -0.23 -22.52
N ILE A 713 20.45 -1.14 -21.71
CA ILE A 713 19.01 -1.49 -21.71
C ILE A 713 18.15 -0.29 -21.35
N GLU A 714 18.49 0.42 -20.26
CA GLU A 714 17.76 1.63 -19.84
C GLU A 714 17.85 2.74 -20.91
N THR A 715 19.02 2.96 -21.45
CA THR A 715 19.23 3.94 -22.53
C THR A 715 18.42 3.57 -23.78
N SER A 716 18.44 2.31 -24.19
CA SER A 716 17.64 1.80 -25.32
C SER A 716 16.14 2.03 -25.06
N PHE A 717 15.65 1.73 -23.86
CA PHE A 717 14.26 1.95 -23.49
C PHE A 717 13.88 3.44 -23.61
N ILE A 718 14.72 4.34 -23.12
CA ILE A 718 14.53 5.79 -23.24
C ILE A 718 14.44 6.21 -24.71
N LEU A 719 15.43 5.82 -25.54
CA LEU A 719 15.51 6.22 -26.95
C LEU A 719 14.33 5.72 -27.79
N ASN A 720 13.77 4.54 -27.45
CA ASN A 720 12.63 3.98 -28.16
C ASN A 720 11.26 4.47 -27.62
N SER A 721 11.20 5.03 -26.41
CA SER A 721 9.94 5.39 -25.76
C SER A 721 9.71 6.89 -25.65
N ALA A 722 10.78 7.71 -25.73
CA ALA A 722 10.68 9.14 -25.55
C ALA A 722 10.00 9.83 -26.76
N THR A 723 9.33 10.94 -26.46
CA THR A 723 8.67 11.82 -27.44
C THR A 723 9.25 13.22 -27.35
N GLU A 724 8.81 14.12 -28.23
CA GLU A 724 9.21 15.54 -28.19
C GLU A 724 8.77 16.24 -26.87
N LYS A 725 7.66 15.82 -26.27
CA LYS A 725 7.17 16.34 -24.99
C LYS A 725 7.84 15.71 -23.76
N SER A 726 8.75 14.75 -23.94
CA SER A 726 9.42 14.08 -22.81
C SER A 726 10.52 14.95 -22.19
N PHE A 727 10.82 14.69 -20.92
CA PHE A 727 11.94 15.27 -20.19
C PHE A 727 12.94 14.17 -19.80
N ILE A 728 14.15 14.24 -20.35
CA ILE A 728 15.16 13.20 -20.25
C ILE A 728 16.34 13.69 -19.41
N LEU A 729 16.72 12.91 -18.40
CA LEU A 729 17.86 13.18 -17.54
C LEU A 729 18.87 12.03 -17.64
N LEU A 730 20.02 12.32 -18.22
CA LEU A 730 21.10 11.34 -18.41
C LEU A 730 22.31 11.74 -17.58
N ASP A 731 22.79 10.83 -16.73
CA ASP A 731 23.98 11.04 -15.93
C ASP A 731 25.05 10.01 -16.30
N GLU A 732 26.15 10.50 -16.87
CA GLU A 732 27.38 9.78 -17.16
C GLU A 732 27.20 8.51 -18.04
N ILE A 733 26.51 8.61 -19.16
CA ILE A 733 26.35 7.53 -20.14
C ILE A 733 27.70 7.13 -20.75
N GLY A 734 27.98 5.83 -20.91
CA GLY A 734 29.18 5.27 -21.48
C GLY A 734 30.33 5.03 -20.51
N ARG A 735 30.08 5.10 -19.18
CA ARG A 735 31.13 4.97 -18.15
C ARG A 735 31.64 3.53 -17.94
N GLY A 736 30.82 2.54 -18.27
CA GLY A 736 31.11 1.11 -18.03
C GLY A 736 31.96 0.42 -19.09
N THR A 737 32.50 1.14 -20.07
CA THR A 737 33.33 0.59 -21.19
C THR A 737 34.60 1.41 -21.41
N SER A 738 35.34 1.12 -22.50
CA SER A 738 36.53 1.90 -22.85
C SER A 738 36.17 3.37 -23.10
N THR A 739 37.12 4.29 -22.84
CA THR A 739 36.86 5.74 -22.97
C THR A 739 36.36 6.12 -24.36
N TYR A 740 36.95 5.54 -25.43
CA TYR A 740 36.56 5.86 -26.81
C TYR A 740 35.15 5.35 -27.16
N ASP A 741 34.84 4.10 -26.77
CA ASP A 741 33.51 3.54 -26.96
C ASP A 741 32.46 4.34 -26.18
N GLY A 742 32.80 4.68 -24.91
CA GLY A 742 31.92 5.48 -24.04
C GLY A 742 31.61 6.85 -24.65
N VAL A 743 32.63 7.58 -25.12
CA VAL A 743 32.43 8.87 -25.77
C VAL A 743 31.62 8.73 -27.09
N ALA A 744 31.88 7.70 -27.89
CA ALA A 744 31.17 7.46 -29.13
C ALA A 744 29.68 7.18 -28.89
N ILE A 745 29.38 6.35 -27.91
CA ILE A 745 28.01 6.03 -27.51
C ILE A 745 27.32 7.29 -26.98
N ALA A 746 27.94 8.00 -26.02
CA ALA A 746 27.40 9.21 -25.42
C ALA A 746 27.08 10.28 -26.46
N TRP A 747 28.01 10.49 -27.41
CA TRP A 747 27.82 11.40 -28.56
C TRP A 747 26.60 11.00 -29.40
N SER A 748 26.54 9.74 -29.81
CA SER A 748 25.47 9.23 -30.67
C SER A 748 24.10 9.31 -29.99
N VAL A 749 24.03 9.01 -28.70
CA VAL A 749 22.80 9.15 -27.88
C VAL A 749 22.37 10.62 -27.81
N ALA A 750 23.29 11.54 -27.53
CA ALA A 750 23.00 12.98 -27.47
C ALA A 750 22.53 13.50 -28.86
N GLU A 751 23.20 13.11 -29.92
CA GLU A 751 22.83 13.47 -31.32
C GLU A 751 21.44 12.94 -31.66
N PHE A 752 21.13 11.69 -31.32
CA PHE A 752 19.84 11.06 -31.60
C PHE A 752 18.70 11.77 -30.85
N ILE A 753 18.88 12.07 -29.58
CA ILE A 753 17.86 12.80 -28.77
C ILE A 753 17.65 14.20 -29.35
N ALA A 754 18.72 14.93 -29.62
CA ALA A 754 18.62 16.32 -30.08
C ALA A 754 18.08 16.46 -31.52
N THR A 755 18.32 15.47 -32.41
CA THR A 755 17.97 15.59 -33.84
C THR A 755 16.75 14.79 -34.24
N LYS A 756 16.51 13.61 -33.63
CA LYS A 756 15.41 12.69 -33.98
C LYS A 756 14.24 12.78 -33.02
N ILE A 757 14.50 12.64 -31.72
CA ILE A 757 13.43 12.68 -30.70
C ILE A 757 13.00 14.12 -30.43
N LYS A 758 13.97 15.05 -30.36
CA LYS A 758 13.78 16.46 -30.05
C LYS A 758 13.17 16.70 -28.65
N ALA A 759 13.45 15.83 -27.71
CA ALA A 759 12.99 15.93 -26.33
C ALA A 759 13.82 16.96 -25.55
N ARG A 760 13.22 17.51 -24.51
CA ARG A 760 13.94 18.30 -23.49
C ARG A 760 14.92 17.39 -22.75
N CYS A 761 16.20 17.76 -22.69
CA CYS A 761 17.22 16.90 -22.10
C CYS A 761 18.25 17.67 -21.28
N ILE A 762 18.60 17.13 -20.10
CA ILE A 762 19.80 17.50 -19.33
C ILE A 762 20.72 16.30 -19.31
N PHE A 763 21.90 16.43 -19.94
CA PHE A 763 22.92 15.39 -20.01
C PHE A 763 24.14 15.78 -19.20
N ALA A 764 24.29 15.24 -18.01
CA ALA A 764 25.50 15.40 -17.21
C ALA A 764 26.57 14.42 -17.68
N THR A 765 27.77 14.93 -17.91
CA THR A 765 28.88 14.13 -18.43
C THR A 765 30.23 14.62 -17.94
N HIS A 766 31.20 13.69 -17.93
CA HIS A 766 32.63 14.02 -17.76
C HIS A 766 33.37 14.08 -19.08
N TYR A 767 32.74 13.74 -20.19
CA TYR A 767 33.33 13.79 -21.51
C TYR A 767 33.34 15.21 -22.04
N HIS A 768 34.50 15.89 -21.92
CA HIS A 768 34.68 17.25 -22.43
C HIS A 768 34.56 17.36 -23.95
N GLU A 769 34.77 16.26 -24.66
CA GLU A 769 34.62 16.09 -26.10
C GLU A 769 33.20 16.45 -26.56
N LEU A 770 32.16 16.17 -25.75
CA LEU A 770 30.79 16.51 -26.09
C LEU A 770 30.54 18.03 -26.15
N ASN A 771 31.40 18.85 -25.51
CA ASN A 771 31.28 20.32 -25.58
C ASN A 771 31.34 20.85 -27.02
N VAL A 772 31.98 20.14 -27.94
CA VAL A 772 32.11 20.53 -29.36
C VAL A 772 30.80 20.40 -30.14
N MET A 773 29.83 19.59 -29.59
CA MET A 773 28.54 19.38 -30.26
C MET A 773 27.76 20.68 -30.47
N THR A 774 27.94 21.69 -29.62
CA THR A 774 27.28 22.99 -29.73
C THR A 774 27.64 23.73 -31.01
N LYS A 775 28.78 23.40 -31.62
CA LYS A 775 29.23 23.97 -32.94
C LYS A 775 28.44 23.39 -34.09
N LYS A 776 27.98 22.14 -33.99
CA LYS A 776 27.26 21.42 -35.02
C LYS A 776 25.74 21.47 -34.85
N TYR A 777 25.28 21.53 -33.59
CA TYR A 777 23.87 21.45 -33.24
C TYR A 777 23.47 22.68 -32.39
N PRO A 778 22.84 23.72 -32.99
CA PRO A 778 22.54 24.98 -32.31
C PRO A 778 21.65 24.82 -31.08
N GLN A 779 20.74 23.80 -31.09
CA GLN A 779 19.84 23.48 -30.01
C GLN A 779 20.52 22.85 -28.75
N ILE A 780 21.81 22.49 -28.91
CA ILE A 780 22.62 21.97 -27.79
C ILE A 780 23.40 23.14 -27.18
N LYS A 781 23.30 23.32 -25.86
CA LYS A 781 24.08 24.33 -25.13
C LYS A 781 24.88 23.68 -24.00
N ASN A 782 26.10 24.24 -23.80
CA ASN A 782 26.97 23.81 -22.70
C ASN A 782 26.72 24.61 -21.46
N TYR A 783 26.68 23.91 -20.33
CA TYR A 783 26.63 24.47 -18.99
C TYR A 783 27.65 23.78 -18.07
N ARG A 784 28.07 24.49 -17.05
CA ARG A 784 28.96 23.96 -16.02
C ARG A 784 28.52 24.35 -14.63
N ILE A 785 28.90 23.56 -13.64
CA ILE A 785 28.76 23.93 -12.24
C ILE A 785 30.03 24.70 -11.84
N THR A 786 29.85 25.86 -11.20
CA THR A 786 30.93 26.74 -10.78
C THR A 786 31.65 26.22 -9.56
N ILE A 787 32.96 26.48 -9.57
CA ILE A 787 33.92 26.14 -8.51
C ILE A 787 34.77 27.37 -8.24
N SER A 788 35.06 27.65 -6.99
CA SER A 788 36.07 28.61 -6.55
C SER A 788 37.36 27.86 -6.20
N GLU A 789 38.48 28.31 -6.67
CA GLU A 789 39.80 27.77 -6.35
C GLU A 789 40.62 28.83 -5.63
N ASN A 790 40.82 28.66 -4.32
CA ASN A 790 41.61 29.54 -3.49
C ASN A 790 42.79 28.77 -2.88
N ASN A 791 44.04 29.19 -3.16
CA ASN A 791 45.26 28.57 -2.61
C ASN A 791 45.36 27.03 -2.80
N GLY A 792 44.79 26.49 -3.89
CA GLY A 792 44.82 25.04 -4.17
C GLY A 792 43.76 24.23 -3.44
N GLU A 793 42.87 24.90 -2.71
CA GLU A 793 41.65 24.34 -2.15
C GLU A 793 40.47 24.68 -3.05
N ILE A 794 39.55 23.70 -3.20
CA ILE A 794 38.36 23.84 -4.04
C ILE A 794 37.15 24.01 -3.16
N GLU A 795 36.35 25.03 -3.47
CA GLU A 795 35.02 25.24 -2.93
C GLU A 795 33.98 25.08 -4.03
N PHE A 796 32.99 24.21 -3.79
CA PHE A 796 31.90 24.01 -4.73
C PHE A 796 30.82 25.07 -4.54
N LEU A 797 30.75 26.05 -5.44
CA LEU A 797 29.73 27.09 -5.40
C LEU A 797 28.33 26.59 -5.80
N ARG A 798 28.25 25.41 -6.37
CA ARG A 798 26.99 24.73 -6.76
C ARG A 798 26.07 25.53 -7.69
N LYS A 799 26.57 26.60 -8.34
CA LYS A 799 25.82 27.43 -9.28
C LYS A 799 26.05 26.96 -10.70
N VAL A 800 24.96 26.73 -11.44
CA VAL A 800 25.00 26.37 -12.88
C VAL A 800 25.10 27.64 -13.71
N VAL A 801 26.08 27.68 -14.62
CA VAL A 801 26.31 28.81 -15.54
C VAL A 801 26.56 28.31 -16.96
N SER A 802 26.31 29.17 -17.97
CA SER A 802 26.57 28.87 -19.37
C SER A 802 28.06 28.66 -19.61
N GLY A 803 28.39 27.78 -20.55
CA GLY A 803 29.73 27.39 -20.97
C GLY A 803 30.17 26.03 -20.44
N GLY A 804 31.07 25.36 -21.13
CA GLY A 804 31.63 24.07 -20.75
C GLY A 804 32.73 24.17 -19.70
N ALA A 805 32.95 23.16 -18.87
CA ALA A 805 34.12 23.06 -18.03
C ALA A 805 35.38 22.76 -18.87
N SER A 806 36.46 23.44 -18.57
CA SER A 806 37.74 23.31 -19.27
C SER A 806 38.74 22.37 -18.58
N ARG A 807 38.47 22.00 -17.32
CA ARG A 807 39.38 21.20 -16.48
C ARG A 807 38.61 20.12 -15.73
N SER A 808 39.26 18.99 -15.46
CA SER A 808 38.78 17.97 -14.52
C SER A 808 39.41 18.22 -13.14
N TYR A 809 38.64 17.93 -12.07
CA TYR A 809 39.03 18.19 -10.67
C TYR A 809 39.12 16.87 -9.86
N GLY A 810 39.31 15.73 -10.53
CA GLY A 810 39.32 14.42 -9.88
C GLY A 810 40.40 14.26 -8.79
N ILE A 811 41.62 14.78 -9.04
CA ILE A 811 42.73 14.74 -8.09
C ILE A 811 42.43 15.58 -6.83
N GLN A 812 41.82 16.75 -7.02
CA GLN A 812 41.44 17.62 -5.91
C GLN A 812 40.33 16.98 -5.06
N VAL A 813 39.33 16.35 -5.69
CA VAL A 813 38.29 15.60 -4.98
C VAL A 813 38.92 14.43 -4.20
N ALA A 814 39.91 13.72 -4.79
CA ALA A 814 40.63 12.66 -4.11
C ALA A 814 41.39 13.18 -2.87
N LYS A 815 41.97 14.37 -2.96
CA LYS A 815 42.61 15.06 -1.81
C LYS A 815 41.59 15.38 -0.72
N MET A 816 40.43 15.92 -1.08
CA MET A 816 39.32 16.17 -0.12
C MET A 816 38.78 14.90 0.53
N ALA A 817 38.79 13.78 -0.20
CA ALA A 817 38.40 12.48 0.33
C ALA A 817 39.45 11.85 1.27
N GLY A 818 40.61 12.51 1.49
CA GLY A 818 41.63 12.07 2.42
C GLY A 818 42.61 11.02 1.86
N LEU A 819 42.78 10.92 0.52
CA LEU A 819 43.83 10.06 -0.04
C LEU A 819 45.21 10.52 0.43
N PRO A 820 46.18 9.60 0.66
CA PRO A 820 47.54 9.93 1.08
C PRO A 820 48.20 10.95 0.15
N ASN A 821 48.88 11.94 0.69
CA ASN A 821 49.53 13.00 -0.07
C ASN A 821 50.53 12.47 -1.13
N GLU A 822 51.20 11.36 -0.86
CA GLU A 822 52.09 10.70 -1.82
C GLU A 822 51.36 10.27 -3.08
N VAL A 823 50.13 9.69 -2.94
CA VAL A 823 49.27 9.29 -4.06
C VAL A 823 48.79 10.53 -4.84
N ILE A 824 48.39 11.58 -4.12
CA ILE A 824 47.93 12.84 -4.73
C ILE A 824 49.04 13.50 -5.55
N ASN A 825 50.24 13.64 -4.97
CA ASN A 825 51.38 14.25 -5.65
C ASN A 825 51.76 13.46 -6.91
N ARG A 826 51.82 12.11 -6.76
CA ARG A 826 52.12 11.25 -7.90
C ARG A 826 51.09 11.31 -9.00
N SER A 827 49.81 11.34 -8.66
CA SER A 827 48.69 11.51 -9.62
C SER A 827 48.84 12.83 -10.39
N GLN A 828 49.25 13.91 -9.73
CA GLN A 828 49.43 15.23 -10.34
C GLN A 828 50.61 15.26 -11.30
N GLU A 829 51.73 14.60 -10.93
CA GLU A 829 52.88 14.43 -11.84
C GLU A 829 52.51 13.64 -13.09
N LEU A 830 51.81 12.52 -12.92
CA LEU A 830 51.36 11.66 -14.02
C LEU A 830 50.45 12.42 -14.95
N MET A 831 49.44 13.15 -14.40
CA MET A 831 48.51 13.95 -15.19
C MET A 831 49.23 14.99 -16.01
N THR A 832 50.20 15.70 -15.42
CA THR A 832 50.99 16.73 -16.09
C THR A 832 51.82 16.12 -17.22
N LYS A 833 52.38 14.91 -17.01
CA LYS A 833 53.12 14.20 -18.05
C LYS A 833 52.24 13.78 -19.23
N MET A 834 51.07 13.20 -18.91
CA MET A 834 50.09 12.78 -19.92
C MET A 834 49.60 13.96 -20.78
N GLN A 835 49.31 15.11 -20.14
CA GLN A 835 48.88 16.32 -20.86
C GLN A 835 50.00 16.87 -21.80
N LYS A 836 51.26 16.83 -21.36
CA LYS A 836 52.42 17.26 -22.20
C LYS A 836 52.64 16.31 -23.38
N ASP A 837 52.52 15.02 -23.15
CA ASP A 837 52.69 14.01 -24.21
C ASP A 837 51.57 14.08 -25.25
N PHE A 838 50.32 14.32 -24.80
CA PHE A 838 49.18 14.54 -25.69
C PHE A 838 49.33 15.81 -26.53
N SER A 839 49.74 16.91 -25.94
CA SER A 839 49.98 18.17 -26.68
C SER A 839 51.15 18.08 -27.66
N LYS A 840 52.19 17.32 -27.34
CA LYS A 840 53.32 17.05 -28.26
C LYS A 840 52.92 16.20 -29.49
N ASN A 841 52.08 15.17 -29.26
CA ASN A 841 51.57 14.31 -30.31
C ASN A 841 50.63 15.03 -31.26
N LEU A 842 49.80 15.95 -30.74
CA LEU A 842 48.96 16.84 -31.57
C LEU A 842 49.81 17.84 -32.41
N ALA A 843 50.87 18.40 -31.83
CA ALA A 843 51.72 19.37 -32.55
C ALA A 843 52.63 18.69 -33.59
N SER A 844 52.97 17.41 -33.45
CA SER A 844 53.89 16.70 -34.31
C SER A 844 53.24 15.98 -35.53
N GLY A 845 51.90 16.02 -35.66
CA GLY A 845 51.16 15.39 -36.75
C GLY A 845 51.39 13.88 -36.92
N LYS A 846 51.94 13.22 -35.88
CA LYS A 846 52.17 11.76 -35.93
C LYS A 846 50.84 11.03 -35.86
N LYS A 847 50.62 10.13 -36.82
CA LYS A 847 49.47 9.20 -36.83
C LYS A 847 49.42 8.45 -35.49
N MET A 848 48.25 8.32 -34.93
CA MET A 848 48.00 7.45 -33.79
C MET A 848 48.52 6.03 -34.08
N VAL A 849 49.22 5.44 -33.13
CA VAL A 849 49.64 4.03 -33.22
C VAL A 849 48.37 3.18 -33.00
N HIS A 850 48.07 2.37 -34.01
CA HIS A 850 47.01 1.38 -33.92
C HIS A 850 47.61 0.03 -33.50
N ASN A 851 46.94 -0.74 -32.69
CA ASN A 851 47.30 -2.14 -32.42
C ASN A 851 47.02 -2.99 -33.65
N GLU A 852 47.41 -4.28 -33.63
CA GLU A 852 47.23 -5.23 -34.75
C GLU A 852 45.79 -5.36 -35.23
N ASP A 853 44.80 -4.99 -34.43
CA ASP A 853 43.33 -4.98 -34.69
C ASP A 853 42.83 -3.63 -35.22
N GLY A 854 43.69 -2.64 -35.48
CA GLY A 854 43.30 -1.33 -36.02
C GLY A 854 42.67 -0.35 -35.01
N VAL A 855 42.72 -0.66 -33.70
CA VAL A 855 42.17 0.19 -32.64
C VAL A 855 43.23 1.22 -32.16
N PRO A 856 42.87 2.52 -32.05
CA PRO A 856 43.79 3.53 -31.54
C PRO A 856 44.21 3.25 -30.11
N GLN A 857 45.46 3.03 -29.84
CA GLN A 857 46.02 2.81 -28.51
C GLN A 857 46.85 4.00 -28.05
N LEU A 858 46.57 4.55 -26.91
CA LEU A 858 47.43 5.47 -26.19
C LEU A 858 48.55 4.63 -25.55
N SER A 859 49.77 4.76 -26.06
CA SER A 859 50.95 4.20 -25.37
C SER A 859 51.18 4.99 -24.10
N LEU A 860 50.66 4.48 -23.00
CA LEU A 860 50.77 5.07 -21.65
C LEU A 860 52.14 4.86 -21.01
N PHE A 861 52.89 3.84 -21.50
CA PHE A 861 54.25 3.52 -21.03
C PHE A 861 55.10 3.25 -22.27
N GLY A 862 56.04 4.15 -22.55
CA GLY A 862 57.03 3.89 -23.55
C GLY A 862 57.89 2.67 -23.14
N MET A 863 57.51 1.44 -23.59
CA MET A 863 58.35 0.31 -23.82
C MET A 863 58.37 -0.04 -25.28
#